data_41890c0e82ed627abe97432efda2a94a
#
_entry.id   41890c0e82ed627abe97432efda2a94a
#
_cell.length_a   1.000
_cell.length_b   1.000
_cell.length_c   1.000
_cell.angle_alpha   90.00
_cell.angle_beta   90.00
_cell.angle_gamma   90.00
#
_symmetry.space_group_name_H-M   'P 1'
#
loop_
_entity.id
_entity.type
_entity.pdbx_description
1 polymer ?
#
loop_
_entity_poly.entity_id
_entity_poly.type
_entity_poly.pdbx_seq_one_letter_code
_entity_poly.pdbx_strand_id
1 'polypeptide(L)'
;MSKLTTAAKRVLLGRPFRSDSLGHTLLPKRIALPVFASDAMSSVAYAPEEIFLVLSAAGISAYVYAPWVGLAVALVMAVVVASYRQNVHAYPSGGGDYEVATKNLGPNAGLTVGSALLVDYVLTVAVSISSAASNIGSAIPFVATHKVLFAVVAIAVLTAINLRGVRESGKAFAVPTYAFIIGMAVMLGWGLFRIFVLGDDIHAVSAGFGLEAEDEHLYGLAFAFLIARSFSSGCAALTGVEAISNGVPAFRKPKSRNAATTLLMLGAIAIALLMGIIILAQKIGIVYAHDTAHLIGAPADYHQKTLIAQLAEAVFHGFPIGFFFITIVTALILVLAANTAFNGFPVLGSILAQDRYLPRQLHTRGDRLAFSNGILFLAGAAIAFVVFFGAEVTKLIQLYIVGVFVSFVLSQTGMLRHWTRLLRTETDPAQRAKMKRSRVINAIGLTATGAVLVIVLITKFFAGAYIAIFTMVAIFVVMKLIRRHYDSVSRELDESDWDGVLPSRTHSIVLVSKLHLPTRRALAYARATRPDTLEAITVNVDDADTRRLVREWENSEINVPLKVIESPYREITKPVLEYVKRVRKDAPRDVVTVFIPEYVVGHWWEQVLHNQSALRLKGRLLFEPGVMVTSVPWQLSSSTRAKQAAEGNAPGSVRRGFEEPGRRG
;
A
#
# COMPACT_ATOMS: atom_id res chain seq x y z
N MET A 1 -12.24 -10.17 -23.45
CA MET A 1 -13.04 -9.43 -22.43
C MET A 1 -14.33 -8.95 -23.06
N SER A 2 -15.48 -9.14 -22.42
CA SER A 2 -16.77 -8.73 -23.00
C SER A 2 -16.85 -7.20 -23.13
N LYS A 3 -17.67 -6.70 -24.09
CA LYS A 3 -17.93 -5.26 -24.24
C LYS A 3 -18.44 -4.64 -22.93
N LEU A 4 -19.22 -5.40 -22.15
CA LEU A 4 -19.75 -5.01 -20.84
C LEU A 4 -18.63 -4.83 -19.79
N THR A 5 -17.69 -5.77 -19.68
CA THR A 5 -16.54 -5.63 -18.76
C THR A 5 -15.62 -4.50 -19.17
N THR A 6 -15.43 -4.27 -20.46
CA THR A 6 -14.66 -3.14 -20.98
C THR A 6 -15.38 -1.81 -20.73
N ALA A 7 -16.72 -1.78 -20.91
CA ALA A 7 -17.53 -0.61 -20.62
C ALA A 7 -17.55 -0.30 -19.11
N ALA A 8 -17.78 -1.31 -18.26
CA ALA A 8 -17.72 -1.16 -16.81
C ALA A 8 -16.32 -0.69 -16.35
N LYS A 9 -15.25 -1.27 -16.88
CA LYS A 9 -13.88 -0.82 -16.63
C LYS A 9 -13.65 0.63 -17.06
N ARG A 10 -14.20 1.05 -18.22
CA ARG A 10 -14.09 2.44 -18.71
C ARG A 10 -14.91 3.43 -17.87
N VAL A 11 -16.07 3.02 -17.38
CA VAL A 11 -16.89 3.85 -16.47
C VAL A 11 -16.23 3.99 -15.11
N LEU A 12 -15.73 2.89 -14.54
CA LEU A 12 -15.08 2.88 -13.21
C LEU A 12 -13.69 3.51 -13.22
N LEU A 13 -12.84 3.15 -14.19
CA LEU A 13 -11.42 3.53 -14.21
C LEU A 13 -11.10 4.64 -15.23
N GLY A 14 -11.95 4.87 -16.23
CA GLY A 14 -11.72 5.81 -17.32
C GLY A 14 -10.92 5.22 -18.50
N ARG A 15 -10.58 6.08 -19.48
CA ARG A 15 -9.81 5.68 -20.68
C ARG A 15 -8.33 5.48 -20.35
N PRO A 16 -7.61 4.52 -20.99
CA PRO A 16 -6.17 4.35 -20.82
C PRO A 16 -5.39 5.62 -21.10
N PHE A 17 -4.30 5.84 -20.35
CA PHE A 17 -3.34 6.90 -20.62
C PHE A 17 -2.15 6.39 -21.44
N ARG A 18 -1.60 7.25 -22.28
CA ARG A 18 -0.35 6.95 -23.01
C ARG A 18 0.84 7.09 -22.06
N SER A 19 1.86 6.25 -22.26
CA SER A 19 3.07 6.23 -21.40
C SER A 19 3.88 7.54 -21.45
N ASP A 20 3.77 8.32 -22.52
CA ASP A 20 4.40 9.63 -22.67
C ASP A 20 3.80 10.72 -21.76
N SER A 21 2.60 10.48 -21.23
CA SER A 21 1.93 11.40 -20.29
C SER A 21 2.46 11.34 -18.84
N LEU A 22 3.51 10.55 -18.56
CA LEU A 22 4.17 10.42 -17.24
C LEU A 22 5.03 11.63 -16.80
N GLY A 23 5.08 12.74 -17.57
CA GLY A 23 5.87 13.93 -17.22
C GLY A 23 5.64 14.40 -15.77
N HIS A 24 6.69 14.43 -14.95
CA HIS A 24 6.63 14.89 -13.56
C HIS A 24 6.48 16.42 -13.52
N THR A 25 5.36 16.92 -13.01
CA THR A 25 5.19 18.33 -12.68
C THR A 25 5.89 18.61 -11.35
N LEU A 26 6.99 19.38 -11.37
CA LEU A 26 7.70 19.77 -10.16
C LEU A 26 6.86 20.77 -9.35
N LEU A 27 6.72 20.48 -8.05
CA LEU A 27 5.87 21.24 -7.14
C LEU A 27 6.60 22.47 -6.56
N PRO A 28 6.04 23.68 -6.64
CA PRO A 28 6.53 24.81 -5.88
C PRO A 28 6.19 24.64 -4.38
N LYS A 29 6.95 25.27 -3.48
CA LYS A 29 6.75 25.14 -2.01
C LYS A 29 5.30 25.31 -1.55
N ARG A 30 4.57 26.29 -2.13
CA ARG A 30 3.17 26.57 -1.78
C ARG A 30 2.22 25.43 -2.05
N ILE A 31 2.55 24.53 -2.98
CA ILE A 31 1.77 23.33 -3.31
C ILE A 31 2.37 22.10 -2.64
N ALA A 32 3.69 22.05 -2.51
CA ALA A 32 4.39 20.92 -1.90
C ALA A 32 4.07 20.80 -0.40
N LEU A 33 3.96 21.94 0.34
CA LEU A 33 3.57 21.92 1.75
C LEU A 33 2.24 21.18 1.95
N PRO A 34 1.11 21.60 1.37
CA PRO A 34 -0.16 20.90 1.59
C PRO A 34 -0.17 19.44 1.09
N VAL A 35 0.57 19.12 0.03
CA VAL A 35 0.61 17.75 -0.51
C VAL A 35 1.35 16.79 0.44
N PHE A 36 2.46 17.22 1.03
CA PHE A 36 3.28 16.35 1.90
C PHE A 36 3.00 16.55 3.39
N ALA A 37 2.34 17.65 3.79
CA ALA A 37 2.04 17.92 5.18
C ALA A 37 0.66 17.43 5.63
N SER A 38 -0.21 17.00 4.72
CA SER A 38 -1.57 16.58 5.08
C SER A 38 -1.58 15.46 6.10
N ASP A 39 -0.65 14.51 6.00
CA ASP A 39 -0.52 13.40 6.95
C ASP A 39 -0.09 13.88 8.34
N ALA A 40 0.99 14.65 8.45
CA ALA A 40 1.42 15.21 9.73
C ALA A 40 0.40 16.20 10.33
N MET A 41 -0.34 16.98 9.50
CA MET A 41 -1.39 17.88 9.99
C MET A 41 -2.61 17.10 10.49
N SER A 42 -2.98 15.99 9.86
CA SER A 42 -4.06 15.14 10.34
C SER A 42 -3.76 14.52 11.70
N SER A 43 -2.49 14.19 11.94
CA SER A 43 -2.05 13.58 13.21
C SER A 43 -2.22 14.54 14.38
N VAL A 44 -2.10 15.86 14.15
CA VAL A 44 -2.38 16.89 15.16
C VAL A 44 -3.88 16.93 15.53
N ALA A 45 -4.76 16.44 14.67
CA ALA A 45 -6.20 16.42 14.98
C ALA A 45 -6.59 15.39 16.05
N TYR A 46 -5.88 14.25 16.14
CA TYR A 46 -6.21 13.20 17.10
C TYR A 46 -5.17 13.03 18.23
N ALA A 47 -3.92 13.43 18.04
CA ALA A 47 -2.89 13.22 19.06
C ALA A 47 -3.15 13.95 20.38
N PRO A 48 -3.65 15.21 20.42
CA PRO A 48 -4.08 15.86 21.67
C PRO A 48 -5.20 15.10 22.38
N GLU A 49 -6.18 14.58 21.63
CA GLU A 49 -7.28 13.77 22.15
C GLU A 49 -6.76 12.53 22.87
N GLU A 50 -5.79 11.82 22.27
CA GLU A 50 -5.14 10.67 22.86
C GLU A 50 -4.37 10.98 24.15
N ILE A 51 -3.80 12.20 24.27
CA ILE A 51 -3.17 12.65 25.52
C ILE A 51 -4.20 12.75 26.63
N PHE A 52 -5.31 13.44 26.38
CA PHE A 52 -6.41 13.58 27.36
C PHE A 52 -7.05 12.25 27.69
N LEU A 53 -7.28 11.41 26.68
CA LEU A 53 -7.88 10.09 26.84
C LEU A 53 -7.05 9.17 27.77
N VAL A 54 -5.72 9.18 27.63
CA VAL A 54 -4.87 8.36 28.50
C VAL A 54 -4.81 8.95 29.90
N LEU A 55 -4.76 10.27 30.04
CA LEU A 55 -4.75 10.92 31.34
C LEU A 55 -6.09 10.76 32.10
N SER A 56 -7.20 10.57 31.39
CA SER A 56 -8.52 10.37 32.00
C SER A 56 -8.57 9.18 32.96
N ALA A 57 -7.73 8.16 32.75
CA ALA A 57 -7.66 6.99 33.62
C ALA A 57 -7.32 7.32 35.09
N ALA A 58 -6.63 8.45 35.35
CA ALA A 58 -6.36 8.95 36.70
C ALA A 58 -7.30 10.08 37.14
N GLY A 59 -8.39 10.31 36.40
CA GLY A 59 -9.36 11.36 36.67
C GLY A 59 -8.94 12.77 36.21
N ILE A 60 -9.79 13.75 36.47
CA ILE A 60 -9.65 15.15 35.99
C ILE A 60 -8.34 15.79 36.48
N SER A 61 -7.87 15.46 37.68
CA SER A 61 -6.65 16.03 38.27
C SER A 61 -5.40 15.80 37.41
N ALA A 62 -5.37 14.69 36.68
CA ALA A 62 -4.24 14.37 35.79
C ALA A 62 -4.13 15.27 34.58
N TYR A 63 -5.19 15.99 34.19
CA TYR A 63 -5.15 16.89 33.04
C TYR A 63 -4.23 18.11 33.25
N VAL A 64 -3.85 18.43 34.50
CA VAL A 64 -2.82 19.42 34.78
C VAL A 64 -1.48 19.08 34.08
N TYR A 65 -1.22 17.81 33.83
CA TYR A 65 0.01 17.33 33.16
C TYR A 65 -0.09 17.39 31.62
N ALA A 66 -1.26 17.56 31.02
CA ALA A 66 -1.43 17.55 29.56
C ALA A 66 -0.54 18.57 28.83
N PRO A 67 -0.36 19.83 29.26
CA PRO A 67 0.56 20.76 28.62
C PRO A 67 2.02 20.35 28.71
N TRP A 68 2.43 19.68 29.80
CA TRP A 68 3.81 19.19 29.97
C TRP A 68 4.07 17.99 29.06
N VAL A 69 3.11 17.08 28.95
CA VAL A 69 3.17 15.97 27.99
C VAL A 69 3.22 16.53 26.57
N GLY A 70 2.35 17.49 26.23
CA GLY A 70 2.35 18.16 24.94
C GLY A 70 3.69 18.85 24.62
N LEU A 71 4.31 19.51 25.62
CA LEU A 71 5.63 20.15 25.47
C LEU A 71 6.72 19.11 25.20
N ALA A 72 6.70 17.96 25.88
CA ALA A 72 7.63 16.87 25.63
C ALA A 72 7.49 16.32 24.20
N VAL A 73 6.26 16.12 23.72
CA VAL A 73 5.98 15.71 22.34
C VAL A 73 6.46 16.77 21.35
N ALA A 74 6.20 18.06 21.60
CA ALA A 74 6.63 19.17 20.77
C ALA A 74 8.17 19.24 20.68
N LEU A 75 8.88 18.98 21.78
CA LEU A 75 10.34 18.92 21.81
C LEU A 75 10.87 17.79 20.93
N VAL A 76 10.31 16.58 21.06
CA VAL A 76 10.70 15.44 20.19
C VAL A 76 10.42 15.76 18.73
N MET A 77 9.27 16.36 18.41
CA MET A 77 8.94 16.80 17.05
C MET A 77 9.97 17.80 16.50
N ALA A 78 10.37 18.80 17.29
CA ALA A 78 11.39 19.77 16.90
C ALA A 78 12.74 19.08 16.60
N VAL A 79 13.14 18.11 17.42
CA VAL A 79 14.36 17.31 17.23
C VAL A 79 14.26 16.45 15.97
N VAL A 80 13.15 15.77 15.74
CA VAL A 80 12.93 14.94 14.55
C VAL A 80 12.96 15.81 13.28
N VAL A 81 12.27 16.93 13.26
CA VAL A 81 12.29 17.88 12.14
C VAL A 81 13.70 18.39 11.85
N ALA A 82 14.47 18.76 12.89
CA ALA A 82 15.86 19.19 12.72
C ALA A 82 16.75 18.08 12.14
N SER A 83 16.50 16.85 12.55
CA SER A 83 17.24 15.66 12.11
C SER A 83 16.91 15.31 10.65
N TYR A 84 15.64 15.28 10.28
CA TYR A 84 15.19 15.00 8.90
C TYR A 84 15.61 16.06 7.90
N ARG A 85 15.81 17.30 8.33
CA ARG A 85 16.44 18.34 7.47
C ARG A 85 17.85 17.95 7.03
N GLN A 86 18.60 17.20 7.84
CA GLN A 86 19.90 16.66 7.45
C GLN A 86 19.75 15.54 6.44
N ASN A 87 18.75 14.66 6.61
CA ASN A 87 18.44 13.56 5.68
C ASN A 87 18.12 14.10 4.28
N VAL A 88 17.24 15.10 4.19
CA VAL A 88 16.84 15.77 2.93
C VAL A 88 18.02 16.38 2.18
N HIS A 89 19.01 16.90 2.88
CA HIS A 89 20.23 17.43 2.27
C HIS A 89 21.20 16.34 1.82
N ALA A 90 21.29 15.23 2.55
CA ALA A 90 22.18 14.12 2.25
C ALA A 90 21.67 13.23 1.12
N TYR A 91 20.33 13.09 1.01
CA TYR A 91 19.65 12.21 0.03
C TYR A 91 18.64 12.98 -0.83
N PRO A 92 19.11 13.84 -1.76
CA PRO A 92 18.22 14.63 -2.63
C PRO A 92 17.51 13.79 -3.71
N SER A 93 17.93 12.54 -3.91
CA SER A 93 17.28 11.56 -4.80
C SER A 93 15.91 11.09 -4.31
N GLY A 94 15.57 11.33 -3.03
CA GLY A 94 14.42 10.72 -2.38
C GLY A 94 14.73 9.30 -1.93
N GLY A 95 13.73 8.52 -1.59
CA GLY A 95 13.90 7.15 -1.10
C GLY A 95 13.81 7.05 0.42
N GLY A 96 13.80 8.19 1.12
CA GLY A 96 13.50 8.28 2.54
C GLY A 96 14.30 7.34 3.42
N ASP A 97 13.66 6.86 4.47
CA ASP A 97 14.28 6.03 5.48
C ASP A 97 14.74 4.66 4.94
N TYR A 98 14.01 4.10 3.97
CA TYR A 98 14.40 2.84 3.32
C TYR A 98 15.77 2.96 2.63
N GLU A 99 15.99 4.03 1.86
CA GLU A 99 17.25 4.25 1.14
C GLU A 99 18.38 4.53 2.12
N VAL A 100 18.13 5.38 3.13
CA VAL A 100 19.13 5.71 4.17
C VAL A 100 19.56 4.45 4.91
N ALA A 101 18.63 3.62 5.35
CA ALA A 101 18.92 2.38 6.06
C ALA A 101 19.65 1.38 5.17
N THR A 102 19.18 1.17 3.95
CA THR A 102 19.78 0.22 2.99
C THR A 102 21.23 0.59 2.67
N LYS A 103 21.49 1.85 2.33
CA LYS A 103 22.83 2.31 1.93
C LYS A 103 23.85 2.37 3.05
N ASN A 104 23.42 2.61 4.27
CA ASN A 104 24.34 2.82 5.39
C ASN A 104 24.41 1.67 6.41
N LEU A 105 23.31 0.91 6.57
CA LEU A 105 23.23 -0.21 7.53
C LEU A 105 23.15 -1.58 6.82
N GLY A 106 22.84 -1.58 5.53
CA GLY A 106 22.74 -2.79 4.71
C GLY A 106 21.31 -3.27 4.46
N PRO A 107 21.16 -4.31 3.60
CA PRO A 107 19.86 -4.73 3.10
C PRO A 107 18.86 -5.14 4.18
N ASN A 108 19.31 -5.78 5.25
CA ASN A 108 18.40 -6.24 6.30
C ASN A 108 17.79 -5.08 7.07
N ALA A 109 18.57 -4.02 7.37
CA ALA A 109 18.03 -2.81 7.99
C ALA A 109 17.05 -2.09 7.07
N GLY A 110 17.36 -2.02 5.77
CA GLY A 110 16.44 -1.50 4.76
C GLY A 110 15.12 -2.28 4.75
N LEU A 111 15.17 -3.62 4.77
CA LEU A 111 13.96 -4.43 4.80
C LEU A 111 13.14 -4.26 6.08
N THR A 112 13.81 -4.07 7.22
CA THR A 112 13.11 -3.75 8.47
C THR A 112 12.36 -2.42 8.35
N VAL A 113 12.99 -1.39 7.79
CA VAL A 113 12.32 -0.12 7.49
C VAL A 113 11.21 -0.31 6.46
N GLY A 114 11.47 -1.08 5.39
CA GLY A 114 10.46 -1.37 4.36
C GLY A 114 9.22 -2.05 4.93
N SER A 115 9.39 -3.05 5.81
CA SER A 115 8.27 -3.73 6.46
C SER A 115 7.52 -2.78 7.42
N ALA A 116 8.25 -1.95 8.17
CA ALA A 116 7.66 -0.96 9.06
C ALA A 116 6.80 0.07 8.29
N LEU A 117 7.34 0.64 7.21
CA LEU A 117 6.62 1.61 6.38
C LEU A 117 5.43 1.01 5.64
N LEU A 118 5.48 -0.27 5.22
CA LEU A 118 4.31 -0.93 4.61
C LEU A 118 3.16 -1.07 5.60
N VAL A 119 3.46 -1.46 6.84
CA VAL A 119 2.47 -1.54 7.93
C VAL A 119 1.95 -0.14 8.26
N ASP A 120 2.86 0.83 8.35
CA ASP A 120 2.56 2.23 8.63
C ASP A 120 1.55 2.82 7.64
N TYR A 121 1.76 2.67 6.34
CA TYR A 121 0.81 3.16 5.32
C TYR A 121 -0.58 2.53 5.43
N VAL A 122 -0.66 1.22 5.74
CA VAL A 122 -1.95 0.54 5.96
C VAL A 122 -2.68 1.15 7.16
N LEU A 123 -1.97 1.33 8.26
CA LEU A 123 -2.51 1.89 9.49
C LEU A 123 -2.81 3.39 9.35
N THR A 124 -2.03 4.15 8.57
CA THR A 124 -2.34 5.55 8.23
C THR A 124 -3.73 5.67 7.59
N VAL A 125 -4.06 4.80 6.62
CA VAL A 125 -5.40 4.79 6.02
C VAL A 125 -6.46 4.45 7.06
N ALA A 126 -6.24 3.39 7.84
CA ALA A 126 -7.21 2.92 8.83
C ALA A 126 -7.47 3.97 9.93
N VAL A 127 -6.41 4.54 10.53
CA VAL A 127 -6.50 5.58 11.57
C VAL A 127 -7.15 6.84 11.04
N SER A 128 -6.66 7.35 9.89
CA SER A 128 -7.14 8.63 9.36
C SER A 128 -8.61 8.58 8.96
N ILE A 129 -9.06 7.49 8.34
CA ILE A 129 -10.47 7.35 7.95
C ILE A 129 -11.36 7.06 9.15
N SER A 130 -10.90 6.30 10.14
CA SER A 130 -11.63 6.11 11.40
C SER A 130 -11.77 7.42 12.18
N SER A 131 -10.69 8.23 12.23
CA SER A 131 -10.73 9.57 12.83
C SER A 131 -11.68 10.52 12.07
N ALA A 132 -11.69 10.45 10.73
CA ALA A 132 -12.65 11.20 9.92
C ALA A 132 -14.09 10.80 10.23
N ALA A 133 -14.35 9.48 10.38
CA ALA A 133 -15.67 8.97 10.76
C ALA A 133 -16.10 9.47 12.15
N SER A 134 -15.20 9.46 13.13
CA SER A 134 -15.46 9.97 14.48
C SER A 134 -15.70 11.48 14.50
N ASN A 135 -14.91 12.24 13.72
CA ASN A 135 -15.08 13.69 13.63
C ASN A 135 -16.40 14.07 12.93
N ILE A 136 -16.78 13.42 11.83
CA ILE A 136 -18.06 13.63 11.17
C ILE A 136 -19.21 13.17 12.06
N GLY A 137 -19.02 12.05 12.80
CA GLY A 137 -19.97 11.54 13.78
C GLY A 137 -20.28 12.54 14.89
N SER A 138 -19.34 13.46 15.21
CA SER A 138 -19.60 14.54 16.17
C SER A 138 -20.64 15.56 15.68
N ALA A 139 -20.87 15.66 14.36
CA ALA A 139 -21.87 16.54 13.75
C ALA A 139 -23.09 15.78 13.21
N ILE A 140 -22.93 14.53 12.82
CA ILE A 140 -23.96 13.72 12.17
C ILE A 140 -24.15 12.40 12.94
N PRO A 141 -25.21 12.26 13.77
CA PRO A 141 -25.43 11.07 14.61
C PRO A 141 -25.47 9.75 13.83
N PHE A 142 -26.00 9.75 12.61
CA PHE A 142 -26.01 8.56 11.74
C PHE A 142 -24.60 8.01 11.50
N VAL A 143 -23.60 8.85 11.32
CA VAL A 143 -22.20 8.41 11.12
C VAL A 143 -21.62 7.91 12.44
N ALA A 144 -21.98 8.51 13.58
CA ALA A 144 -21.54 8.04 14.89
C ALA A 144 -21.95 6.59 15.16
N THR A 145 -23.18 6.22 14.76
CA THR A 145 -23.70 4.84 14.93
C THR A 145 -23.18 3.85 13.90
N HIS A 146 -22.72 4.32 12.73
CA HIS A 146 -22.29 3.48 11.60
C HIS A 146 -20.85 3.75 11.17
N LYS A 147 -19.94 4.00 12.11
CA LYS A 147 -18.51 4.38 11.85
C LYS A 147 -17.80 3.42 10.89
N VAL A 148 -17.95 2.10 11.12
CA VAL A 148 -17.30 1.07 10.29
C VAL A 148 -17.80 1.13 8.85
N LEU A 149 -19.10 1.21 8.64
CA LEU A 149 -19.67 1.30 7.30
C LEU A 149 -19.20 2.55 6.56
N PHE A 150 -19.22 3.70 7.25
CA PHE A 150 -18.71 4.96 6.70
C PHE A 150 -17.23 4.84 6.29
N ALA A 151 -16.40 4.28 7.17
CA ALA A 151 -14.98 4.12 6.91
C ALA A 151 -14.70 3.19 5.72
N VAL A 152 -15.40 2.05 5.62
CA VAL A 152 -15.27 1.13 4.48
C VAL A 152 -15.67 1.80 3.17
N VAL A 153 -16.79 2.53 3.16
CA VAL A 153 -17.25 3.26 1.97
C VAL A 153 -16.26 4.35 1.58
N ALA A 154 -15.73 5.11 2.54
CA ALA A 154 -14.73 6.15 2.30
C ALA A 154 -13.44 5.58 1.70
N ILE A 155 -12.92 4.44 2.22
CA ILE A 155 -11.77 3.73 1.66
C ILE A 155 -12.07 3.24 0.24
N ALA A 156 -13.26 2.69 -0.01
CA ALA A 156 -13.65 2.23 -1.35
C ALA A 156 -13.71 3.39 -2.35
N VAL A 157 -14.24 4.54 -1.96
CA VAL A 157 -14.28 5.76 -2.80
C VAL A 157 -12.85 6.26 -3.09
N LEU A 158 -11.98 6.35 -2.08
CA LEU A 158 -10.57 6.72 -2.27
C LEU A 158 -9.86 5.74 -3.20
N THR A 159 -10.11 4.44 -3.04
CA THR A 159 -9.57 3.40 -3.93
C THR A 159 -9.99 3.64 -5.38
N ALA A 160 -11.27 3.89 -5.63
CA ALA A 160 -11.79 4.16 -6.96
C ALA A 160 -11.16 5.42 -7.59
N ILE A 161 -10.98 6.50 -6.79
CA ILE A 161 -10.33 7.73 -7.24
C ILE A 161 -8.87 7.46 -7.62
N ASN A 162 -8.11 6.75 -6.77
CA ASN A 162 -6.71 6.44 -7.00
C ASN A 162 -6.50 5.48 -8.18
N LEU A 163 -7.37 4.49 -8.36
CA LEU A 163 -7.35 3.58 -9.52
C LEU A 163 -7.63 4.30 -10.85
N ARG A 164 -8.39 5.40 -10.83
CA ARG A 164 -8.58 6.26 -12.01
C ARG A 164 -7.29 6.95 -12.46
N GLY A 165 -6.21 6.88 -11.66
CA GLY A 165 -4.96 7.53 -11.98
C GLY A 165 -5.13 9.04 -12.15
N VAL A 166 -6.05 9.64 -11.40
CA VAL A 166 -6.22 11.09 -11.41
C VAL A 166 -4.94 11.67 -10.87
N ARG A 167 -4.20 12.38 -11.74
CA ARG A 167 -3.08 13.20 -11.27
C ARG A 167 -3.66 14.20 -10.30
N GLU A 168 -3.33 14.00 -9.05
CA GLU A 168 -3.71 14.94 -8.00
C GLU A 168 -3.19 16.31 -8.41
N SER A 169 -4.13 17.20 -8.74
CA SER A 169 -3.71 18.58 -8.92
C SER A 169 -3.30 19.04 -7.52
N GLY A 170 -2.03 19.41 -7.33
CA GLY A 170 -1.56 19.91 -6.04
C GLY A 170 -2.44 21.03 -5.48
N LYS A 171 -3.26 21.67 -6.33
CA LYS A 171 -4.29 22.64 -5.94
C LYS A 171 -5.46 21.99 -5.19
N ALA A 172 -5.85 20.75 -5.53
CA ALA A 172 -6.92 20.04 -4.84
C ALA A 172 -6.55 19.69 -3.40
N PHE A 173 -5.26 19.43 -3.14
CA PHE A 173 -4.73 19.26 -1.78
C PHE A 173 -4.52 20.58 -1.05
N ALA A 174 -4.14 21.63 -1.77
CA ALA A 174 -3.80 22.90 -1.15
C ALA A 174 -4.99 23.56 -0.46
N VAL A 175 -6.16 23.52 -1.08
CA VAL A 175 -7.36 24.21 -0.55
C VAL A 175 -7.79 23.64 0.80
N PRO A 176 -8.05 22.31 0.95
CA PRO A 176 -8.46 21.75 2.24
C PRO A 176 -7.38 21.86 3.31
N THR A 177 -6.10 21.67 2.97
CA THR A 177 -5.01 21.75 3.95
C THR A 177 -4.84 23.17 4.49
N TYR A 178 -4.85 24.17 3.62
CA TYR A 178 -4.78 25.55 4.08
C TYR A 178 -6.06 25.98 4.81
N ALA A 179 -7.23 25.52 4.38
CA ALA A 179 -8.48 25.78 5.08
C ALA A 179 -8.45 25.19 6.50
N PHE A 180 -7.90 23.98 6.68
CA PHE A 180 -7.68 23.38 8.00
C PHE A 180 -6.69 24.20 8.84
N ILE A 181 -5.52 24.54 8.33
CA ILE A 181 -4.50 25.29 9.07
C ILE A 181 -5.05 26.66 9.49
N ILE A 182 -5.69 27.39 8.58
CA ILE A 182 -6.25 28.72 8.85
C ILE A 182 -7.44 28.61 9.81
N GLY A 183 -8.36 27.66 9.56
CA GLY A 183 -9.51 27.42 10.41
C GLY A 183 -9.11 27.10 11.85
N MET A 184 -8.14 26.20 12.03
CA MET A 184 -7.60 25.87 13.34
C MET A 184 -6.89 27.05 13.99
N ALA A 185 -6.06 27.81 13.24
CA ALA A 185 -5.40 28.99 13.75
C ALA A 185 -6.40 30.07 14.20
N VAL A 186 -7.48 30.27 13.42
CA VAL A 186 -8.56 31.22 13.79
C VAL A 186 -9.30 30.71 15.04
N MET A 187 -9.67 29.42 15.08
CA MET A 187 -10.35 28.85 16.25
C MET A 187 -9.51 28.99 17.53
N LEU A 188 -8.25 28.59 17.47
CA LEU A 188 -7.33 28.65 18.61
C LEU A 188 -7.04 30.12 19.00
N GLY A 189 -6.73 30.97 18.02
CA GLY A 189 -6.45 32.40 18.25
C GLY A 189 -7.63 33.10 18.84
N TRP A 190 -8.84 32.90 18.30
CA TRP A 190 -10.07 33.49 18.80
C TRP A 190 -10.44 32.98 20.19
N GLY A 191 -10.34 31.67 20.42
CA GLY A 191 -10.61 31.08 21.74
C GLY A 191 -9.67 31.60 22.82
N LEU A 192 -8.37 31.66 22.56
CA LEU A 192 -7.37 32.20 23.48
C LEU A 192 -7.55 33.70 23.68
N PHE A 193 -7.89 34.46 22.62
CA PHE A 193 -8.18 35.90 22.71
C PHE A 193 -9.40 36.20 23.61
N ARG A 194 -10.48 35.43 23.45
CA ARG A 194 -11.66 35.55 24.30
C ARG A 194 -11.35 35.31 25.76
N ILE A 195 -10.59 34.26 26.08
CA ILE A 195 -10.25 33.88 27.46
C ILE A 195 -9.27 34.88 28.08
N PHE A 196 -8.15 35.22 27.42
CA PHE A 196 -7.05 35.97 28.00
C PHE A 196 -7.19 37.50 27.87
N VAL A 197 -7.92 37.99 26.84
CA VAL A 197 -8.04 39.42 26.55
C VAL A 197 -9.43 39.95 26.89
N LEU A 198 -10.48 39.21 26.47
CA LEU A 198 -11.87 39.65 26.78
C LEU A 198 -12.33 39.17 28.16
N GLY A 199 -11.65 38.18 28.76
CA GLY A 199 -12.03 37.62 30.05
C GLY A 199 -13.31 36.77 30.00
N ASP A 200 -13.67 36.31 28.81
CA ASP A 200 -14.85 35.42 28.63
C ASP A 200 -14.65 34.09 29.31
N ASP A 201 -15.67 33.64 30.04
CA ASP A 201 -15.70 32.34 30.68
C ASP A 201 -16.31 31.31 29.72
N ILE A 202 -15.44 30.72 28.88
CA ILE A 202 -15.83 29.74 27.86
C ILE A 202 -15.67 28.34 28.43
N HIS A 203 -16.75 27.57 28.44
CA HIS A 203 -16.75 26.18 28.88
C HIS A 203 -17.23 25.23 27.77
N ALA A 204 -16.63 24.03 27.70
CA ALA A 204 -17.16 22.94 26.91
C ALA A 204 -18.44 22.39 27.57
N VAL A 205 -19.30 21.76 26.78
CA VAL A 205 -20.46 21.01 27.29
C VAL A 205 -20.04 19.97 28.31
N SER A 206 -18.89 19.31 28.10
CA SER A 206 -18.32 18.30 28.99
C SER A 206 -17.71 18.87 30.27
N ALA A 207 -17.49 20.19 30.39
CA ALA A 207 -16.84 20.80 31.54
C ALA A 207 -17.67 20.66 32.85
N GLY A 208 -18.96 20.45 32.73
CA GLY A 208 -19.87 20.21 33.87
C GLY A 208 -19.90 18.73 34.34
N PHE A 209 -19.22 17.80 33.64
CA PHE A 209 -19.22 16.40 34.01
C PHE A 209 -18.08 16.09 34.97
N GLY A 210 -18.34 15.23 35.95
CA GLY A 210 -17.29 14.57 36.72
C GLY A 210 -16.65 13.44 35.89
N LEU A 211 -15.44 13.08 36.26
CA LEU A 211 -14.75 11.94 35.67
C LEU A 211 -14.34 10.97 36.77
N GLU A 212 -14.91 9.79 36.76
CA GLU A 212 -14.50 8.70 37.63
C GLU A 212 -13.17 8.14 37.18
N ALA A 213 -12.19 8.07 38.05
CA ALA A 213 -10.91 7.45 37.75
C ALA A 213 -11.09 5.94 37.55
N GLU A 214 -10.54 5.40 36.47
CA GLU A 214 -10.54 3.94 36.23
C GLU A 214 -9.73 3.20 37.33
N ASP A 215 -8.72 3.87 37.90
CA ASP A 215 -7.87 3.34 38.97
C ASP A 215 -7.55 4.47 39.98
N GLU A 216 -8.13 4.40 41.17
CA GLU A 216 -7.93 5.40 42.23
C GLU A 216 -6.53 5.32 42.89
N HIS A 217 -5.76 4.25 42.62
CA HIS A 217 -4.48 3.98 43.27
C HIS A 217 -3.25 4.28 42.39
N LEU A 218 -3.39 5.14 41.36
CA LEU A 218 -2.31 5.52 40.49
C LEU A 218 -1.34 6.53 41.14
N TYR A 219 -0.42 6.03 41.97
CA TYR A 219 0.61 6.82 42.63
C TYR A 219 2.01 6.33 42.27
N GLY A 220 3.03 7.20 42.42
CA GLY A 220 4.43 6.84 42.24
C GLY A 220 4.77 6.33 40.84
N LEU A 221 5.27 5.11 40.74
CA LEU A 221 5.68 4.49 39.47
C LEU A 221 4.51 4.24 38.53
N ALA A 222 3.33 3.90 39.04
CA ALA A 222 2.13 3.68 38.24
C ALA A 222 1.68 4.99 37.55
N PHE A 223 1.73 6.09 38.27
CA PHE A 223 1.44 7.41 37.71
C PHE A 223 2.51 7.84 36.69
N ALA A 224 3.79 7.62 36.97
CA ALA A 224 4.86 7.88 36.01
C ALA A 224 4.69 7.03 34.73
N PHE A 225 4.23 5.78 34.85
CA PHE A 225 3.89 4.93 33.71
C PHE A 225 2.71 5.49 32.92
N LEU A 226 1.67 6.01 33.58
CA LEU A 226 0.54 6.67 32.91
C LEU A 226 0.98 7.90 32.13
N ILE A 227 1.83 8.75 32.69
CA ILE A 227 2.40 9.91 31.98
C ILE A 227 3.24 9.46 30.79
N ALA A 228 4.06 8.43 30.93
CA ALA A 228 4.83 7.86 29.83
C ALA A 228 3.92 7.27 28.73
N ARG A 229 2.82 6.62 29.12
CA ARG A 229 1.81 6.12 28.19
C ARG A 229 1.08 7.24 27.46
N SER A 230 0.72 8.33 28.16
CA SER A 230 0.11 9.52 27.55
C SER A 230 1.09 10.21 26.58
N PHE A 231 2.34 10.37 26.98
CA PHE A 231 3.39 10.88 26.11
C PHE A 231 3.57 10.01 24.85
N SER A 232 3.63 8.69 24.99
CA SER A 232 3.76 7.79 23.86
C SER A 232 2.55 7.88 22.91
N SER A 233 1.33 8.06 23.42
CA SER A 233 0.12 8.29 22.62
C SER A 233 0.20 9.64 21.88
N GLY A 234 0.62 10.69 22.55
CA GLY A 234 0.82 12.02 21.95
C GLY A 234 1.87 12.03 20.84
N CYS A 235 2.86 11.11 20.91
CA CYS A 235 3.89 10.96 19.87
C CYS A 235 3.31 10.50 18.51
N ALA A 236 2.03 10.12 18.43
CA ALA A 236 1.33 9.96 17.16
C ALA A 236 1.35 11.23 16.31
N ALA A 237 1.49 12.42 16.92
CA ALA A 237 1.66 13.69 16.20
C ALA A 237 2.92 13.76 15.31
N LEU A 238 3.91 12.87 15.51
CA LEU A 238 5.16 12.86 14.74
C LEU A 238 5.06 12.10 13.42
N THR A 239 4.00 11.35 13.19
CA THR A 239 3.79 10.59 11.96
C THR A 239 3.60 11.52 10.76
N GLY A 240 4.05 11.09 9.59
CA GLY A 240 3.97 11.86 8.34
C GLY A 240 5.11 12.88 8.14
N VAL A 241 6.01 13.08 9.12
CA VAL A 241 7.19 13.95 8.95
C VAL A 241 8.13 13.41 7.88
N GLU A 242 8.24 12.09 7.75
CA GLU A 242 9.05 11.39 6.75
C GLU A 242 8.55 11.59 5.31
N ALA A 243 7.26 11.92 5.11
CA ALA A 243 6.67 12.08 3.79
C ALA A 243 7.40 13.13 2.93
N ILE A 244 7.91 14.21 3.54
CA ILE A 244 8.72 15.22 2.86
C ILE A 244 10.07 14.65 2.42
N SER A 245 10.69 13.78 3.23
CA SER A 245 11.96 13.13 2.89
C SER A 245 11.79 12.18 1.69
N ASN A 246 10.72 11.44 1.64
CA ASN A 246 10.36 10.59 0.50
C ASN A 246 10.04 11.42 -0.74
N GLY A 247 9.42 12.58 -0.57
CA GLY A 247 8.93 13.46 -1.62
C GLY A 247 9.94 14.44 -2.24
N VAL A 248 11.21 14.45 -1.81
CA VAL A 248 12.24 15.41 -2.29
C VAL A 248 12.33 15.50 -3.83
N PRO A 249 12.27 14.40 -4.61
CA PRO A 249 12.33 14.47 -6.08
C PRO A 249 11.23 15.32 -6.72
N ALA A 250 10.07 15.44 -6.08
CA ALA A 250 8.93 16.19 -6.60
C ALA A 250 9.05 17.70 -6.43
N PHE A 251 10.00 18.20 -5.63
CA PHE A 251 10.20 19.64 -5.44
C PHE A 251 10.89 20.32 -6.63
N ARG A 252 10.54 21.59 -6.88
CA ARG A 252 11.30 22.47 -7.80
C ARG A 252 12.73 22.66 -7.28
N LYS A 253 13.66 22.89 -8.22
CA LYS A 253 15.07 23.22 -7.88
C LYS A 253 15.15 24.58 -7.14
N PRO A 254 16.00 24.70 -6.13
CA PRO A 254 16.86 23.68 -5.50
C PRO A 254 16.05 22.75 -4.56
N LYS A 255 15.94 21.46 -4.93
CA LYS A 255 15.04 20.49 -4.30
C LYS A 255 15.22 20.35 -2.80
N SER A 256 16.45 20.03 -2.36
CA SER A 256 16.78 19.82 -0.94
C SER A 256 16.49 21.04 -0.08
N ARG A 257 16.84 22.25 -0.55
CA ARG A 257 16.59 23.49 0.20
C ARG A 257 15.10 23.77 0.33
N ASN A 258 14.33 23.52 -0.75
CA ASN A 258 12.90 23.71 -0.74
C ASN A 258 12.21 22.70 0.19
N ALA A 259 12.58 21.42 0.13
CA ALA A 259 12.06 20.39 1.02
C ALA A 259 12.43 20.65 2.49
N ALA A 260 13.68 21.03 2.79
CA ALA A 260 14.11 21.36 4.14
C ALA A 260 13.38 22.58 4.74
N THR A 261 13.04 23.57 3.91
CA THR A 261 12.24 24.72 4.36
C THR A 261 10.79 24.32 4.62
N THR A 262 10.20 23.50 3.73
CA THR A 262 8.83 22.98 3.88
C THR A 262 8.72 22.13 5.15
N LEU A 263 9.72 21.31 5.46
CA LEU A 263 9.77 20.51 6.67
C LEU A 263 9.80 21.37 7.95
N LEU A 264 10.57 22.47 7.93
CA LEU A 264 10.59 23.41 9.04
C LEU A 264 9.22 24.08 9.26
N MET A 265 8.59 24.53 8.17
CA MET A 265 7.24 25.13 8.24
C MET A 265 6.22 24.13 8.77
N LEU A 266 6.26 22.88 8.30
CA LEU A 266 5.40 21.79 8.79
C LEU A 266 5.56 21.62 10.30
N GLY A 267 6.81 21.46 10.78
CA GLY A 267 7.05 21.26 12.20
C GLY A 267 6.61 22.43 13.07
N ALA A 268 6.87 23.67 12.64
CA ALA A 268 6.44 24.87 13.37
C ALA A 268 4.91 24.96 13.47
N ILE A 269 4.19 24.71 12.36
CA ILE A 269 2.72 24.73 12.35
C ILE A 269 2.17 23.60 13.23
N ALA A 270 2.68 22.38 13.08
CA ALA A 270 2.21 21.22 13.85
C ALA A 270 2.40 21.42 15.36
N ILE A 271 3.58 21.92 15.79
CA ILE A 271 3.85 22.23 17.21
C ILE A 271 2.90 23.32 17.71
N ALA A 272 2.70 24.39 16.94
CA ALA A 272 1.81 25.47 17.34
C ALA A 272 0.35 25.01 17.49
N LEU A 273 -0.14 24.21 16.55
CA LEU A 273 -1.49 23.64 16.62
C LEU A 273 -1.62 22.64 17.78
N LEU A 274 -0.67 21.72 17.95
CA LEU A 274 -0.66 20.73 19.03
C LEU A 274 -0.77 21.43 20.40
N MET A 275 0.13 22.37 20.64
CA MET A 275 0.16 23.12 21.92
C MET A 275 -1.08 23.99 22.10
N GLY A 276 -1.52 24.68 21.03
CA GLY A 276 -2.70 25.50 21.05
C GLY A 276 -3.97 24.71 21.42
N ILE A 277 -4.15 23.51 20.82
CA ILE A 277 -5.27 22.62 21.11
C ILE A 277 -5.24 22.18 22.59
N ILE A 278 -4.08 21.72 23.07
CA ILE A 278 -3.95 21.23 24.45
C ILE A 278 -4.22 22.34 25.47
N ILE A 279 -3.62 23.51 25.27
CA ILE A 279 -3.80 24.67 26.18
C ILE A 279 -5.25 25.12 26.18
N LEU A 280 -5.88 25.25 25.00
CA LEU A 280 -7.27 25.69 24.90
C LEU A 280 -8.22 24.64 25.49
N ALA A 281 -8.01 23.35 25.24
CA ALA A 281 -8.82 22.26 25.80
C ALA A 281 -8.79 22.25 27.33
N GLN A 282 -7.61 22.46 27.92
CA GLN A 282 -7.45 22.55 29.36
C GLN A 282 -8.17 23.79 29.93
N LYS A 283 -8.06 24.93 29.26
CA LYS A 283 -8.68 26.19 29.73
C LYS A 283 -10.20 26.19 29.65
N ILE A 284 -10.77 25.55 28.63
CA ILE A 284 -12.23 25.38 28.44
C ILE A 284 -12.78 24.26 29.35
N GLY A 285 -11.92 23.49 30.01
CA GLY A 285 -12.33 22.43 30.94
C GLY A 285 -12.89 21.20 30.22
N ILE A 286 -12.37 20.84 29.03
CA ILE A 286 -12.86 19.64 28.34
C ILE A 286 -12.60 18.40 29.17
N VAL A 287 -13.65 17.61 29.41
CA VAL A 287 -13.58 16.27 30.00
C VAL A 287 -13.78 15.24 28.88
N TYR A 288 -12.87 14.28 28.80
CA TYR A 288 -12.84 13.28 27.75
C TYR A 288 -12.52 11.91 28.36
N ALA A 289 -13.41 10.93 28.21
CA ALA A 289 -13.25 9.59 28.79
C ALA A 289 -13.12 8.53 27.70
N HIS A 290 -12.49 7.40 28.04
CA HIS A 290 -12.42 6.25 27.15
C HIS A 290 -13.80 5.60 27.00
N ASP A 291 -14.53 5.48 28.10
CA ASP A 291 -15.93 5.05 28.12
C ASP A 291 -16.79 6.17 28.72
N THR A 292 -17.87 6.53 28.03
CA THR A 292 -18.83 7.54 28.52
C THR A 292 -19.52 7.14 29.82
N ALA A 293 -19.51 5.87 30.19
CA ALA A 293 -20.01 5.37 31.49
C ALA A 293 -19.24 5.95 32.67
N HIS A 294 -17.98 6.37 32.51
CA HIS A 294 -17.16 7.00 33.56
C HIS A 294 -17.41 8.50 33.70
N LEU A 295 -18.28 9.08 32.84
CA LEU A 295 -18.65 10.51 32.94
C LEU A 295 -19.81 10.67 33.92
N ILE A 296 -19.53 11.20 35.11
CA ILE A 296 -20.51 11.46 36.14
C ILE A 296 -21.33 12.70 35.75
N GLY A 297 -22.67 12.55 35.75
CA GLY A 297 -23.58 13.65 35.40
C GLY A 297 -23.82 13.85 33.90
N ALA A 298 -23.26 13.01 33.05
CA ALA A 298 -23.59 13.02 31.62
C ALA A 298 -25.01 12.43 31.40
N PRO A 299 -25.82 13.01 30.46
CA PRO A 299 -27.10 12.43 30.06
C PRO A 299 -26.94 10.99 29.49
N ALA A 300 -27.94 10.13 29.66
CA ALA A 300 -27.88 8.75 29.19
C ALA A 300 -27.71 8.60 27.65
N ASP A 301 -28.11 9.60 26.90
CA ASP A 301 -28.00 9.72 25.46
C ASP A 301 -26.78 10.55 25.00
N TYR A 302 -25.85 10.85 25.92
CA TYR A 302 -24.68 11.67 25.63
C TYR A 302 -23.73 10.93 24.67
N HIS A 303 -23.53 11.53 23.49
CA HIS A 303 -22.50 11.09 22.54
C HIS A 303 -21.28 12.00 22.63
N GLN A 304 -20.17 11.42 23.11
CA GLN A 304 -18.92 12.14 23.23
C GLN A 304 -18.41 12.56 21.86
N LYS A 305 -18.28 13.85 21.65
CA LYS A 305 -17.69 14.44 20.44
C LYS A 305 -16.17 14.41 20.51
N THR A 306 -15.49 14.40 19.37
CA THR A 306 -14.02 14.53 19.32
C THR A 306 -13.55 15.82 20.00
N LEU A 307 -12.31 15.82 20.50
CA LEU A 307 -11.72 16.97 21.18
C LEU A 307 -11.85 18.27 20.36
N ILE A 308 -11.53 18.21 19.06
CA ILE A 308 -11.62 19.36 18.17
C ILE A 308 -13.08 19.83 18.01
N ALA A 309 -14.02 18.90 17.93
CA ALA A 309 -15.44 19.24 17.80
C ALA A 309 -15.96 19.93 19.06
N GLN A 310 -15.57 19.48 20.26
CA GLN A 310 -15.90 20.13 21.53
C GLN A 310 -15.29 21.54 21.63
N LEU A 311 -14.00 21.70 21.20
CA LEU A 311 -13.37 23.02 21.12
C LEU A 311 -14.12 23.96 20.15
N ALA A 312 -14.46 23.48 18.97
CA ALA A 312 -15.17 24.28 17.98
C ALA A 312 -16.56 24.69 18.46
N GLU A 313 -17.28 23.80 19.14
CA GLU A 313 -18.59 24.05 19.71
C GLU A 313 -18.53 25.14 20.81
N ALA A 314 -17.54 25.05 21.70
CA ALA A 314 -17.35 25.98 22.78
C ALA A 314 -16.90 27.39 22.27
N VAL A 315 -15.89 27.42 21.39
CA VAL A 315 -15.34 28.69 20.88
C VAL A 315 -16.31 29.42 19.97
N PHE A 316 -17.09 28.72 19.16
CA PHE A 316 -18.06 29.24 18.22
C PHE A 316 -19.50 29.13 18.76
N HIS A 317 -19.68 29.12 20.08
CA HIS A 317 -21.00 29.12 20.69
C HIS A 317 -21.86 30.26 20.11
N GLY A 318 -23.07 29.97 19.64
CA GLY A 318 -23.94 30.92 18.95
C GLY A 318 -23.61 31.15 17.45
N PHE A 319 -22.53 30.52 16.89
CA PHE A 319 -22.16 30.61 15.48
C PHE A 319 -21.97 29.21 14.86
N PRO A 320 -23.05 28.48 14.55
CA PRO A 320 -22.98 27.10 14.09
C PRO A 320 -22.12 26.90 12.82
N ILE A 321 -22.04 27.91 11.95
CA ILE A 321 -21.22 27.86 10.73
C ILE A 321 -19.75 27.59 11.08
N GLY A 322 -19.25 28.19 12.15
CA GLY A 322 -17.87 27.96 12.62
C GLY A 322 -17.62 26.53 13.04
N PHE A 323 -18.54 25.91 13.78
CA PHE A 323 -18.49 24.49 14.17
C PHE A 323 -18.47 23.57 12.95
N PHE A 324 -19.42 23.73 12.04
CA PHE A 324 -19.49 22.90 10.83
C PHE A 324 -18.27 23.11 9.92
N PHE A 325 -17.77 24.33 9.80
CA PHE A 325 -16.56 24.60 9.02
C PHE A 325 -15.36 23.85 9.57
N ILE A 326 -15.08 23.92 10.88
CA ILE A 326 -13.97 23.20 11.52
C ILE A 326 -14.14 21.68 11.35
N THR A 327 -15.34 21.17 11.58
CA THR A 327 -15.64 19.73 11.42
C THR A 327 -15.37 19.26 9.97
N ILE A 328 -15.81 20.02 8.98
CA ILE A 328 -15.61 19.68 7.56
C ILE A 328 -14.13 19.71 7.18
N VAL A 329 -13.41 20.78 7.54
CA VAL A 329 -12.00 20.90 7.15
C VAL A 329 -11.12 19.86 7.88
N THR A 330 -11.48 19.49 9.12
CA THR A 330 -10.83 18.42 9.87
C THR A 330 -11.09 17.07 9.21
N ALA A 331 -12.33 16.78 8.82
CA ALA A 331 -12.63 15.54 8.09
C ALA A 331 -11.88 15.48 6.74
N LEU A 332 -11.82 16.59 6.01
CA LEU A 332 -11.12 16.66 4.73
C LEU A 332 -9.61 16.43 4.88
N ILE A 333 -8.95 17.01 5.88
CA ILE A 333 -7.51 16.79 6.08
C ILE A 333 -7.22 15.33 6.46
N LEU A 334 -8.07 14.68 7.25
CA LEU A 334 -7.98 13.26 7.60
C LEU A 334 -8.12 12.36 6.37
N VAL A 335 -9.10 12.65 5.50
CA VAL A 335 -9.25 11.91 4.23
C VAL A 335 -8.04 12.13 3.31
N LEU A 336 -7.50 13.36 3.26
CA LEU A 336 -6.30 13.65 2.47
C LEU A 336 -5.06 12.93 3.02
N ALA A 337 -4.94 12.78 4.33
CA ALA A 337 -3.86 12.00 4.94
C ALA A 337 -3.94 10.52 4.50
N ALA A 338 -5.11 9.91 4.56
CA ALA A 338 -5.31 8.57 4.02
C ALA A 338 -4.90 8.48 2.55
N ASN A 339 -5.24 9.49 1.74
CA ASN A 339 -4.89 9.53 0.33
C ASN A 339 -3.37 9.62 0.08
N THR A 340 -2.57 10.22 0.98
CA THR A 340 -1.11 10.21 0.87
C THR A 340 -0.53 8.79 0.94
N ALA A 341 -1.11 7.92 1.76
CA ALA A 341 -0.71 6.52 1.84
C ALA A 341 -1.04 5.75 0.54
N PHE A 342 -2.13 6.09 -0.16
CA PHE A 342 -2.46 5.54 -1.48
C PHE A 342 -1.41 5.90 -2.56
N ASN A 343 -0.64 6.94 -2.36
CA ASN A 343 0.52 7.28 -3.19
C ASN A 343 1.81 6.63 -2.66
N GLY A 344 2.05 6.70 -1.37
CA GLY A 344 3.28 6.24 -0.72
C GLY A 344 3.47 4.72 -0.80
N PHE A 345 2.47 3.96 -0.39
CA PHE A 345 2.50 2.49 -0.36
C PHE A 345 2.82 1.86 -1.73
N PRO A 346 2.13 2.22 -2.83
CA PRO A 346 2.43 1.62 -4.12
C PRO A 346 3.82 2.00 -4.66
N VAL A 347 4.31 3.18 -4.34
CA VAL A 347 5.66 3.63 -4.73
C VAL A 347 6.72 2.83 -3.98
N LEU A 348 6.60 2.68 -2.65
CA LEU A 348 7.49 1.85 -1.85
C LEU A 348 7.42 0.39 -2.30
N GLY A 349 6.22 -0.15 -2.50
CA GLY A 349 6.02 -1.50 -3.03
C GLY A 349 6.68 -1.71 -4.39
N SER A 350 6.64 -0.71 -5.26
CA SER A 350 7.33 -0.72 -6.55
C SER A 350 8.86 -0.74 -6.40
N ILE A 351 9.44 0.02 -5.47
CA ILE A 351 10.88 0.02 -5.18
C ILE A 351 11.31 -1.36 -4.65
N LEU A 352 10.59 -1.89 -3.67
CA LEU A 352 10.86 -3.22 -3.12
C LEU A 352 10.72 -4.35 -4.16
N ALA A 353 9.79 -4.20 -5.12
CA ALA A 353 9.65 -5.15 -6.22
C ALA A 353 10.80 -5.05 -7.24
N GLN A 354 11.33 -3.84 -7.51
CA GLN A 354 12.55 -3.64 -8.30
C GLN A 354 13.76 -4.31 -7.63
N ASP A 355 13.86 -4.17 -6.32
CA ASP A 355 14.91 -4.79 -5.51
C ASP A 355 14.67 -6.31 -5.29
N ARG A 356 13.66 -6.91 -5.95
CA ARG A 356 13.28 -8.32 -5.90
C ARG A 356 12.81 -8.82 -4.52
N TYR A 357 12.33 -7.94 -3.64
CA TYR A 357 11.78 -8.30 -2.33
C TYR A 357 10.26 -8.48 -2.34
N LEU A 358 9.58 -7.96 -3.36
CA LEU A 358 8.16 -8.14 -3.57
C LEU A 358 7.86 -8.65 -4.99
N PRO A 359 6.65 -9.20 -5.23
CA PRO A 359 6.26 -9.68 -6.57
C PRO A 359 6.34 -8.56 -7.62
N ARG A 360 6.85 -8.88 -8.82
CA ARG A 360 7.03 -7.92 -9.92
C ARG A 360 5.73 -7.23 -10.35
N GLN A 361 4.57 -7.85 -10.07
CA GLN A 361 3.25 -7.26 -10.35
C GLN A 361 3.01 -5.93 -9.60
N LEU A 362 3.69 -5.69 -8.48
CA LEU A 362 3.61 -4.42 -7.74
C LEU A 362 4.40 -3.29 -8.43
N HIS A 363 5.36 -3.62 -9.30
CA HIS A 363 6.08 -2.63 -10.10
C HIS A 363 5.38 -2.28 -11.41
N THR A 364 4.49 -3.17 -11.91
CA THR A 364 3.77 -2.93 -13.17
C THR A 364 2.66 -1.90 -12.98
N ARG A 365 2.64 -0.90 -13.87
CA ARG A 365 1.56 0.10 -13.91
C ARG A 365 0.42 -0.40 -14.78
N GLY A 366 -0.80 -0.23 -14.32
CA GLY A 366 -2.00 -0.56 -15.09
C GLY A 366 -2.30 0.45 -16.22
N ASP A 367 -3.43 0.26 -16.90
CA ASP A 367 -3.88 1.06 -18.05
C ASP A 367 -3.96 2.58 -17.78
N ARG A 368 -4.05 2.97 -16.51
CA ARG A 368 -4.14 4.37 -16.05
C ARG A 368 -2.81 4.88 -15.50
N LEU A 369 -1.72 4.15 -15.73
CA LEU A 369 -0.38 4.44 -15.22
C LEU A 369 -0.28 4.47 -13.68
N ALA A 370 -1.27 3.93 -12.99
CA ALA A 370 -1.30 3.72 -11.54
C ALA A 370 -0.80 2.31 -11.18
N PHE A 371 -0.22 2.16 -10.02
CA PHE A 371 0.18 0.85 -9.46
C PHE A 371 -1.04 0.13 -8.86
N SER A 372 -1.96 -0.32 -9.73
CA SER A 372 -3.30 -0.81 -9.33
C SER A 372 -3.26 -1.92 -8.28
N ASN A 373 -2.30 -2.87 -8.39
CA ASN A 373 -2.18 -3.97 -7.43
C ASN A 373 -1.79 -3.49 -6.02
N GLY A 374 -0.89 -2.50 -5.93
CA GLY A 374 -0.52 -1.89 -4.67
C GLY A 374 -1.68 -1.13 -4.02
N ILE A 375 -2.45 -0.39 -4.83
CA ILE A 375 -3.64 0.35 -4.36
C ILE A 375 -4.70 -0.61 -3.79
N LEU A 376 -5.00 -1.71 -4.51
CA LEU A 376 -5.99 -2.70 -4.08
C LEU A 376 -5.55 -3.46 -2.83
N PHE A 377 -4.27 -3.79 -2.73
CA PHE A 377 -3.73 -4.45 -1.53
C PHE A 377 -3.81 -3.53 -0.30
N LEU A 378 -3.39 -2.26 -0.43
CA LEU A 378 -3.49 -1.26 0.62
C LEU A 378 -4.94 -1.10 1.11
N ALA A 379 -5.88 -0.94 0.17
CA ALA A 379 -7.30 -0.78 0.48
C ALA A 379 -7.87 -2.00 1.22
N GLY A 380 -7.60 -3.20 0.71
CA GLY A 380 -8.06 -4.45 1.31
C GLY A 380 -7.52 -4.65 2.73
N ALA A 381 -6.21 -4.39 2.93
CA ALA A 381 -5.59 -4.46 4.25
C ALA A 381 -6.15 -3.41 5.21
N ALA A 382 -6.32 -2.16 4.78
CA ALA A 382 -6.88 -1.08 5.60
C ALA A 382 -8.35 -1.37 6.00
N ILE A 383 -9.18 -1.86 5.06
CA ILE A 383 -10.55 -2.29 5.36
C ILE A 383 -10.56 -3.41 6.39
N ALA A 384 -9.67 -4.40 6.25
CA ALA A 384 -9.58 -5.50 7.21
C ALA A 384 -9.26 -4.99 8.63
N PHE A 385 -8.31 -4.05 8.79
CA PHE A 385 -8.01 -3.44 10.07
C PHE A 385 -9.19 -2.61 10.62
N VAL A 386 -9.84 -1.80 9.80
CA VAL A 386 -11.01 -1.00 10.22
C VAL A 386 -12.15 -1.89 10.71
N VAL A 387 -12.45 -2.98 9.98
CA VAL A 387 -13.52 -3.92 10.38
C VAL A 387 -13.13 -4.70 11.64
N PHE A 388 -11.89 -5.20 11.72
CA PHE A 388 -11.41 -5.99 12.86
C PHE A 388 -11.39 -5.18 14.17
N PHE A 389 -10.97 -3.90 14.10
CA PHE A 389 -10.91 -3.02 15.27
C PHE A 389 -12.15 -2.15 15.46
N GLY A 390 -13.23 -2.34 14.67
CA GLY A 390 -14.49 -1.60 14.81
C GLY A 390 -14.36 -0.10 14.53
N ALA A 391 -13.39 0.34 13.72
CA ALA A 391 -13.03 1.74 13.47
C ALA A 391 -12.67 2.53 14.75
N GLU A 392 -12.18 1.84 15.79
CA GLU A 392 -11.72 2.44 17.05
C GLU A 392 -10.34 3.08 16.86
N VAL A 393 -10.30 4.41 16.87
CA VAL A 393 -9.10 5.21 16.59
C VAL A 393 -7.97 4.88 17.55
N THR A 394 -8.25 4.84 18.85
CA THR A 394 -7.26 4.58 19.89
C THR A 394 -6.60 3.23 19.75
N LYS A 395 -7.35 2.18 19.41
CA LYS A 395 -6.80 0.83 19.18
C LYS A 395 -5.87 0.81 17.97
N LEU A 396 -6.24 1.49 16.89
CA LEU A 396 -5.44 1.57 15.67
C LEU A 396 -4.17 2.40 15.87
N ILE A 397 -4.21 3.50 16.63
CA ILE A 397 -3.03 4.33 16.93
C ILE A 397 -1.99 3.55 17.72
N GLN A 398 -2.39 2.65 18.61
CA GLN A 398 -1.44 1.84 19.39
C GLN A 398 -0.59 0.91 18.53
N LEU A 399 -1.11 0.46 17.39
CA LEU A 399 -0.37 -0.35 16.41
C LEU A 399 0.56 0.53 15.56
N TYR A 400 0.10 1.73 15.21
CA TYR A 400 0.71 2.62 14.25
C TYR A 400 2.07 3.16 14.70
N ILE A 401 2.19 3.61 15.95
CA ILE A 401 3.36 4.35 16.46
C ILE A 401 4.65 3.52 16.39
N VAL A 402 4.61 2.20 16.63
CA VAL A 402 5.82 1.35 16.66
C VAL A 402 6.55 1.34 15.31
N GLY A 403 5.81 1.18 14.21
CA GLY A 403 6.40 1.15 12.87
C GLY A 403 7.16 2.42 12.54
N VAL A 404 6.56 3.56 12.82
CA VAL A 404 7.15 4.89 12.59
C VAL A 404 8.46 5.06 13.36
N PHE A 405 8.47 4.75 14.66
CA PHE A 405 9.68 4.93 15.47
C PHE A 405 10.79 3.91 15.16
N VAL A 406 10.45 2.70 14.73
CA VAL A 406 11.45 1.75 14.18
C VAL A 406 12.11 2.33 12.92
N SER A 407 11.32 2.91 12.02
CA SER A 407 11.83 3.59 10.83
C SER A 407 12.75 4.76 11.19
N PHE A 408 12.32 5.64 12.11
CA PHE A 408 13.08 6.80 12.56
C PHE A 408 14.43 6.40 13.18
N VAL A 409 14.44 5.43 14.09
CA VAL A 409 15.67 4.96 14.75
C VAL A 409 16.66 4.39 13.74
N LEU A 410 16.20 3.57 12.80
CA LEU A 410 17.08 3.01 11.77
C LEU A 410 17.58 4.07 10.78
N SER A 411 16.73 5.01 10.40
CA SER A 411 17.11 6.16 9.57
C SER A 411 18.17 7.02 10.25
N GLN A 412 17.97 7.41 11.51
CA GLN A 412 18.94 8.21 12.27
C GLN A 412 20.27 7.46 12.50
N THR A 413 20.21 6.17 12.77
CA THR A 413 21.42 5.32 12.87
C THR A 413 22.17 5.28 11.54
N GLY A 414 21.45 5.16 10.43
CA GLY A 414 22.00 5.22 9.08
C GLY A 414 22.70 6.56 8.80
N MET A 415 22.05 7.67 9.17
CA MET A 415 22.60 9.00 9.01
C MET A 415 23.87 9.22 9.86
N LEU A 416 23.88 8.70 11.08
CA LEU A 416 25.06 8.79 11.93
C LEU A 416 26.28 8.07 11.29
N ARG A 417 26.05 6.88 10.72
CA ARG A 417 27.08 6.15 9.94
C ARG A 417 27.46 6.92 8.66
N HIS A 418 26.51 7.52 7.96
CA HIS A 418 26.74 8.34 6.78
C HIS A 418 27.71 9.47 7.05
N TRP A 419 27.43 10.31 8.06
CA TRP A 419 28.30 11.42 8.43
C TRP A 419 29.67 10.94 8.95
N THR A 420 29.72 9.85 9.72
CA THR A 420 30.95 9.26 10.21
C THR A 420 31.85 8.79 9.07
N ARG A 421 31.25 8.18 8.02
CA ARG A 421 31.99 7.74 6.83
C ARG A 421 32.54 8.93 6.03
N LEU A 422 31.74 9.95 5.80
CA LEU A 422 32.15 11.14 5.05
C LEU A 422 33.26 11.93 5.79
N LEU A 423 33.18 12.05 7.12
CA LEU A 423 34.17 12.70 7.91
C LEU A 423 35.59 12.05 7.86
N ARG A 424 35.65 10.77 7.40
CA ARG A 424 36.97 10.08 7.21
C ARG A 424 37.69 10.52 5.94
N THR A 425 36.94 10.93 4.92
CA THR A 425 37.44 11.25 3.58
C THR A 425 37.54 12.77 3.33
N GLU A 426 36.71 13.57 4.01
CA GLU A 426 36.67 15.01 3.83
C GLU A 426 37.86 15.71 4.49
N THR A 427 38.53 16.58 3.75
CA THR A 427 39.71 17.33 4.22
C THR A 427 39.45 18.81 4.49
N ASP A 428 38.40 19.40 3.83
CA ASP A 428 38.04 20.81 4.02
C ASP A 428 37.53 21.07 5.45
N PRO A 429 38.17 21.96 6.20
CA PRO A 429 37.78 22.26 7.60
C PRO A 429 36.34 22.80 7.71
N ALA A 430 35.89 23.62 6.74
CA ALA A 430 34.57 24.21 6.74
C ALA A 430 33.48 23.13 6.52
N GLN A 431 33.68 22.22 5.55
CA GLN A 431 32.78 21.10 5.28
C GLN A 431 32.79 20.13 6.49
N ARG A 432 33.94 19.83 7.06
CA ARG A 432 34.04 18.99 8.28
C ARG A 432 33.25 19.56 9.45
N ALA A 433 33.31 20.87 9.70
CA ALA A 433 32.56 21.52 10.77
C ALA A 433 31.03 21.35 10.53
N LYS A 434 30.57 21.56 9.29
CA LYS A 434 29.15 21.33 8.89
C LYS A 434 28.73 19.88 9.10
N MET A 435 29.56 18.92 8.66
CA MET A 435 29.25 17.47 8.79
C MET A 435 29.24 17.05 10.27
N LYS A 436 30.17 17.58 11.12
CA LYS A 436 30.16 17.34 12.58
C LYS A 436 28.85 17.83 13.21
N ARG A 437 28.40 19.06 12.86
CA ARG A 437 27.13 19.60 13.34
C ARG A 437 25.96 18.71 12.93
N SER A 438 25.88 18.29 11.65
CA SER A 438 24.85 17.41 11.16
C SER A 438 24.86 16.06 11.89
N ARG A 439 26.05 15.49 12.16
CA ARG A 439 26.19 14.25 12.92
C ARG A 439 25.65 14.38 14.33
N VAL A 440 25.95 15.51 15.03
CA VAL A 440 25.44 15.77 16.38
C VAL A 440 23.90 15.89 16.37
N ILE A 441 23.32 16.62 15.40
CA ILE A 441 21.86 16.74 15.26
C ILE A 441 21.22 15.36 15.08
N ASN A 442 21.77 14.52 14.19
CA ASN A 442 21.24 13.17 13.98
C ASN A 442 21.48 12.24 15.20
N ALA A 443 22.57 12.46 15.99
CA ALA A 443 22.79 11.73 17.23
C ALA A 443 21.73 12.08 18.29
N ILE A 444 21.40 13.36 18.45
CA ILE A 444 20.31 13.81 19.32
C ILE A 444 18.99 13.24 18.83
N GLY A 445 18.75 13.24 17.50
CA GLY A 445 17.58 12.62 16.87
C GLY A 445 17.47 11.13 17.20
N LEU A 446 18.57 10.39 17.07
CA LEU A 446 18.63 8.96 17.41
C LEU A 446 18.29 8.71 18.88
N THR A 447 18.90 9.49 19.79
CA THR A 447 18.64 9.34 21.22
C THR A 447 17.18 9.63 21.57
N ALA A 448 16.62 10.71 21.03
CA ALA A 448 15.22 11.09 21.27
C ALA A 448 14.25 10.03 20.70
N THR A 449 14.41 9.65 19.43
CA THR A 449 13.53 8.65 18.80
C THR A 449 13.71 7.27 19.39
N GLY A 450 14.92 6.90 19.81
CA GLY A 450 15.22 5.65 20.50
C GLY A 450 14.58 5.60 21.89
N ALA A 451 14.65 6.68 22.66
CA ALA A 451 13.97 6.79 23.95
C ALA A 451 12.44 6.65 23.79
N VAL A 452 11.85 7.34 22.80
CA VAL A 452 10.43 7.19 22.51
C VAL A 452 10.08 5.76 22.10
N LEU A 453 10.87 5.12 21.24
CA LEU A 453 10.63 3.72 20.86
C LEU A 453 10.63 2.79 22.08
N VAL A 454 11.57 2.96 23.00
CA VAL A 454 11.60 2.17 24.24
C VAL A 454 10.35 2.42 25.08
N ILE A 455 9.96 3.69 25.28
CA ILE A 455 8.75 4.05 26.02
C ILE A 455 7.49 3.44 25.34
N VAL A 456 7.39 3.55 24.02
CA VAL A 456 6.27 2.97 23.24
C VAL A 456 6.22 1.45 23.41
N LEU A 457 7.35 0.76 23.30
CA LEU A 457 7.41 -0.68 23.49
C LEU A 457 6.99 -1.10 24.93
N ILE A 458 7.43 -0.40 25.95
CA ILE A 458 7.05 -0.71 27.33
C ILE A 458 5.57 -0.42 27.58
N THR A 459 5.05 0.72 27.09
CA THR A 459 3.70 1.19 27.45
C THR A 459 2.58 0.65 26.55
N LYS A 460 2.90 0.26 25.31
CA LYS A 460 1.92 -0.13 24.29
C LYS A 460 2.01 -1.60 23.87
N PHE A 461 3.03 -2.33 24.31
CA PHE A 461 3.23 -3.73 23.87
C PHE A 461 1.96 -4.56 24.09
N PHE A 462 1.46 -4.64 25.32
CA PHE A 462 0.25 -5.39 25.65
C PHE A 462 -1.05 -4.69 25.20
N ALA A 463 -0.99 -3.42 24.85
CA ALA A 463 -2.14 -2.67 24.31
C ALA A 463 -2.36 -2.90 22.81
N GLY A 464 -1.57 -3.78 22.16
CA GLY A 464 -1.74 -4.16 20.75
C GLY A 464 -0.50 -3.97 19.89
N ALA A 465 0.55 -3.26 20.34
CA ALA A 465 1.75 -3.02 19.56
C ALA A 465 2.46 -4.31 19.11
N TYR A 466 2.32 -5.42 19.85
CA TYR A 466 2.83 -6.74 19.46
C TYR A 466 2.27 -7.22 18.12
N ILE A 467 1.03 -6.85 17.76
CA ILE A 467 0.41 -7.20 16.46
C ILE A 467 1.18 -6.54 15.32
N ALA A 468 1.49 -5.24 15.47
CA ALA A 468 2.28 -4.52 14.47
C ALA A 468 3.69 -5.11 14.33
N ILE A 469 4.35 -5.42 15.45
CA ILE A 469 5.68 -6.04 15.45
C ILE A 469 5.64 -7.39 14.73
N PHE A 470 4.67 -8.25 15.07
CA PHE A 470 4.51 -9.55 14.44
C PHE A 470 4.26 -9.40 12.92
N THR A 471 3.39 -8.45 12.54
CA THR A 471 3.11 -8.17 11.12
C THR A 471 4.36 -7.68 10.38
N MET A 472 5.16 -6.79 10.99
CA MET A 472 6.43 -6.35 10.42
C MET A 472 7.42 -7.50 10.22
N VAL A 473 7.54 -8.38 11.23
CA VAL A 473 8.41 -9.57 11.14
C VAL A 473 7.91 -10.52 10.06
N ALA A 474 6.60 -10.77 9.98
CA ALA A 474 6.01 -11.62 8.96
C ALA A 474 6.29 -11.07 7.54
N ILE A 475 6.07 -9.77 7.31
CA ILE A 475 6.38 -9.11 6.03
C ILE A 475 7.88 -9.20 5.73
N PHE A 476 8.74 -8.95 6.71
CA PHE A 476 10.19 -9.09 6.55
C PHE A 476 10.60 -10.50 6.11
N VAL A 477 10.07 -11.52 6.76
CA VAL A 477 10.33 -12.93 6.40
C VAL A 477 9.84 -13.25 4.99
N VAL A 478 8.61 -12.83 4.66
CA VAL A 478 8.06 -13.02 3.31
C VAL A 478 8.94 -12.34 2.25
N MET A 479 9.38 -11.11 2.48
CA MET A 479 10.30 -10.41 1.57
C MET A 479 11.63 -11.17 1.38
N LYS A 480 12.19 -11.72 2.45
CA LYS A 480 13.41 -12.54 2.39
C LYS A 480 13.18 -13.82 1.58
N LEU A 481 12.06 -14.51 1.78
CA LEU A 481 11.71 -15.72 1.04
C LEU A 481 11.54 -15.42 -0.46
N ILE A 482 10.84 -14.35 -0.80
CA ILE A 482 10.67 -13.90 -2.19
C ILE A 482 12.03 -13.61 -2.83
N ARG A 483 12.90 -12.89 -2.14
CA ARG A 483 14.24 -12.59 -2.63
C ARG A 483 15.04 -13.86 -2.88
N ARG A 484 15.04 -14.78 -1.90
CA ARG A 484 15.75 -16.07 -2.03
C ARG A 484 15.25 -16.88 -3.23
N HIS A 485 13.92 -16.88 -3.44
CA HIS A 485 13.33 -17.55 -4.60
C HIS A 485 13.81 -16.90 -5.92
N TYR A 486 13.73 -15.57 -6.05
CA TYR A 486 14.20 -14.90 -7.27
C TYR A 486 15.70 -15.09 -7.53
N ASP A 487 16.52 -15.10 -6.48
CA ASP A 487 17.96 -15.34 -6.62
C ASP A 487 18.26 -16.81 -7.00
N SER A 488 17.45 -17.78 -6.53
CA SER A 488 17.54 -19.18 -6.96
C SER A 488 17.17 -19.33 -8.44
N VAL A 489 16.00 -18.79 -8.81
CA VAL A 489 15.54 -18.81 -10.22
C VAL A 489 16.55 -18.11 -11.14
N SER A 490 17.12 -16.99 -10.70
CA SER A 490 18.13 -16.28 -11.51
C SER A 490 19.39 -17.08 -11.74
N ARG A 491 19.81 -17.91 -10.78
CA ARG A 491 20.96 -18.81 -10.93
C ARG A 491 20.66 -20.00 -11.84
N GLU A 492 19.45 -20.55 -11.73
CA GLU A 492 19.00 -21.67 -12.57
C GLU A 492 18.77 -21.26 -14.04
N LEU A 493 18.55 -19.96 -14.29
CA LEU A 493 18.37 -19.39 -15.63
C LEU A 493 19.64 -18.77 -16.19
N ASP A 494 20.79 -18.99 -15.54
CA ASP A 494 22.06 -18.47 -16.04
C ASP A 494 22.46 -19.23 -17.31
N GLU A 495 22.75 -18.48 -18.37
CA GLU A 495 23.10 -19.01 -19.69
C GLU A 495 24.45 -19.75 -19.69
N SER A 496 25.27 -19.57 -18.64
CA SER A 496 26.57 -20.21 -18.51
C SER A 496 26.51 -21.75 -18.45
N ASP A 497 25.38 -22.32 -18.02
CA ASP A 497 25.18 -23.77 -17.87
C ASP A 497 24.57 -24.41 -19.11
N TRP A 498 24.32 -23.64 -20.18
CA TRP A 498 23.78 -24.21 -21.42
C TRP A 498 24.87 -24.94 -22.24
N ASP A 499 24.66 -26.24 -22.46
CA ASP A 499 25.57 -27.08 -23.21
C ASP A 499 25.47 -26.93 -24.75
N GLY A 500 24.49 -26.19 -25.24
CA GLY A 500 24.27 -25.96 -26.67
C GLY A 500 23.82 -27.20 -27.47
N VAL A 501 23.48 -28.30 -26.80
CA VAL A 501 23.10 -29.54 -27.44
C VAL A 501 21.70 -29.48 -28.00
N LEU A 502 21.55 -29.70 -29.32
CA LEU A 502 20.24 -29.75 -29.97
C LEU A 502 19.55 -31.11 -29.68
N PRO A 503 18.21 -31.12 -29.67
CA PRO A 503 17.44 -32.36 -29.60
C PRO A 503 17.84 -33.35 -30.75
N SER A 504 17.89 -34.63 -30.45
CA SER A 504 18.28 -35.63 -31.44
C SER A 504 17.16 -35.90 -32.43
N ARG A 505 15.92 -35.98 -31.97
CA ARG A 505 14.73 -36.22 -32.78
C ARG A 505 13.54 -35.43 -32.21
N THR A 506 12.56 -35.20 -33.07
CA THR A 506 11.31 -34.58 -32.75
C THR A 506 10.13 -35.52 -32.94
N HIS A 507 9.39 -35.78 -31.85
CA HIS A 507 8.20 -36.61 -31.86
C HIS A 507 6.96 -35.74 -31.77
N SER A 508 6.08 -35.78 -32.77
CA SER A 508 4.82 -35.05 -32.74
C SER A 508 3.65 -35.98 -32.44
N ILE A 509 2.93 -35.68 -31.38
CA ILE A 509 1.76 -36.43 -30.92
C ILE A 509 0.55 -35.53 -31.06
N VAL A 510 -0.46 -35.93 -31.83
CA VAL A 510 -1.72 -35.19 -32.00
C VAL A 510 -2.81 -35.84 -31.18
N LEU A 511 -3.43 -35.07 -30.25
CA LEU A 511 -4.58 -35.57 -29.50
C LEU A 511 -5.84 -35.57 -30.36
N VAL A 512 -6.54 -36.69 -30.37
CA VAL A 512 -7.76 -36.85 -31.15
C VAL A 512 -8.91 -37.33 -30.26
N SER A 513 -9.98 -36.59 -30.21
CA SER A 513 -11.23 -36.98 -29.56
C SER A 513 -12.31 -37.34 -30.57
N LYS A 514 -12.33 -36.68 -31.72
CA LYS A 514 -13.26 -36.86 -32.85
C LYS A 514 -12.56 -36.44 -34.14
N LEU A 515 -12.96 -37.04 -35.25
CA LEU A 515 -12.50 -36.65 -36.58
C LEU A 515 -13.31 -35.46 -37.10
N HIS A 516 -12.80 -34.24 -36.83
CA HIS A 516 -13.47 -32.99 -37.22
C HIS A 516 -12.42 -31.97 -37.69
N LEU A 517 -12.88 -30.79 -38.17
CA LEU A 517 -12.00 -29.76 -38.72
C LEU A 517 -10.83 -29.34 -37.82
N PRO A 518 -11.02 -29.12 -36.52
CA PRO A 518 -9.90 -28.83 -35.59
C PRO A 518 -8.82 -29.91 -35.57
N THR A 519 -9.21 -31.20 -35.57
CA THR A 519 -8.30 -32.35 -35.61
C THR A 519 -7.51 -32.39 -36.93
N ARG A 520 -8.17 -32.22 -38.08
CA ARG A 520 -7.53 -32.16 -39.40
C ARG A 520 -6.50 -31.02 -39.46
N ARG A 521 -6.85 -29.84 -38.93
CA ARG A 521 -5.92 -28.70 -38.81
C ARG A 521 -4.73 -29.03 -37.94
N ALA A 522 -4.94 -29.65 -36.77
CA ALA A 522 -3.84 -30.05 -35.87
C ALA A 522 -2.89 -31.03 -36.53
N LEU A 523 -3.39 -32.02 -37.28
CA LEU A 523 -2.60 -32.94 -38.06
C LEU A 523 -1.81 -32.23 -39.17
N ALA A 524 -2.44 -31.29 -39.89
CA ALA A 524 -1.76 -30.51 -40.91
C ALA A 524 -0.62 -29.67 -40.34
N TYR A 525 -0.84 -29.02 -39.17
CA TYR A 525 0.19 -28.22 -38.51
C TYR A 525 1.31 -29.09 -37.95
N ALA A 526 0.98 -30.25 -37.34
CA ALA A 526 1.97 -31.19 -36.89
C ALA A 526 2.86 -31.73 -38.04
N ARG A 527 2.27 -32.03 -39.19
CA ARG A 527 3.00 -32.37 -40.41
C ARG A 527 3.91 -31.25 -40.91
N ALA A 528 3.43 -30.04 -40.87
CA ALA A 528 4.19 -28.86 -41.32
C ALA A 528 5.47 -28.60 -40.51
N THR A 529 5.54 -29.08 -39.26
CA THR A 529 6.76 -29.01 -38.43
C THR A 529 7.84 -30.02 -38.84
N ARG A 530 7.52 -30.94 -39.78
CA ARG A 530 8.43 -31.99 -40.27
C ARG A 530 9.09 -32.79 -39.14
N PRO A 531 8.30 -33.38 -38.23
CA PRO A 531 8.86 -34.18 -37.15
C PRO A 531 9.43 -35.52 -37.68
N ASP A 532 10.39 -36.08 -36.95
CA ASP A 532 10.92 -37.43 -37.24
C ASP A 532 9.88 -38.50 -37.10
N THR A 533 8.96 -38.35 -36.14
CA THR A 533 7.80 -39.23 -35.97
C THR A 533 6.53 -38.41 -35.76
N LEU A 534 5.45 -38.81 -36.39
CA LEU A 534 4.12 -38.21 -36.23
C LEU A 534 3.10 -39.31 -35.95
N GLU A 535 2.42 -39.19 -34.84
CA GLU A 535 1.35 -40.12 -34.46
C GLU A 535 0.14 -39.38 -33.89
N ALA A 536 -1.02 -39.98 -34.00
CA ALA A 536 -2.25 -39.52 -33.36
C ALA A 536 -2.55 -40.48 -32.19
N ILE A 537 -3.04 -39.88 -31.08
CA ILE A 537 -3.46 -40.67 -29.92
C ILE A 537 -4.88 -40.31 -29.52
N THR A 538 -5.64 -41.31 -29.14
CA THR A 538 -6.96 -41.13 -28.50
C THR A 538 -7.01 -41.92 -27.21
N VAL A 539 -7.77 -41.46 -26.24
CA VAL A 539 -7.99 -42.14 -24.97
C VAL A 539 -9.34 -42.82 -24.99
N ASN A 540 -9.37 -44.12 -24.71
CA ASN A 540 -10.58 -44.89 -24.63
C ASN A 540 -11.33 -44.57 -23.33
N VAL A 541 -12.26 -43.58 -23.42
CA VAL A 541 -13.15 -43.18 -22.31
C VAL A 541 -14.52 -43.90 -22.47
N ASP A 542 -14.92 -44.09 -23.71
CA ASP A 542 -16.13 -44.83 -24.10
C ASP A 542 -15.83 -45.71 -25.30
N ASP A 543 -16.08 -47.01 -25.15
CA ASP A 543 -15.75 -48.03 -26.16
C ASP A 543 -16.54 -47.82 -27.47
N ALA A 544 -17.78 -47.36 -27.41
CA ALA A 544 -18.61 -47.19 -28.60
C ALA A 544 -18.10 -46.00 -29.44
N ASP A 545 -17.79 -44.91 -28.80
CA ASP A 545 -17.23 -43.71 -29.43
C ASP A 545 -15.83 -43.96 -29.98
N THR A 546 -15.00 -44.67 -29.23
CA THR A 546 -13.63 -45.04 -29.66
C THR A 546 -13.66 -45.94 -30.88
N ARG A 547 -14.47 -46.99 -30.89
CA ARG A 547 -14.62 -47.85 -32.07
C ARG A 547 -15.17 -47.13 -33.30
N ARG A 548 -16.06 -46.14 -33.11
CA ARG A 548 -16.54 -45.30 -34.21
C ARG A 548 -15.38 -44.43 -34.75
N LEU A 549 -14.63 -43.81 -33.90
CA LEU A 549 -13.49 -42.99 -34.30
C LEU A 549 -12.45 -43.79 -35.07
N VAL A 550 -12.09 -45.00 -34.59
CA VAL A 550 -11.13 -45.88 -35.27
C VAL A 550 -11.60 -46.23 -36.67
N ARG A 551 -12.87 -46.63 -36.85
CA ARG A 551 -13.46 -46.92 -38.17
C ARG A 551 -13.47 -45.68 -39.08
N GLU A 552 -13.83 -44.52 -38.57
CA GLU A 552 -13.77 -43.28 -39.34
C GLU A 552 -12.34 -42.92 -39.75
N TRP A 553 -11.36 -43.22 -38.87
CA TRP A 553 -9.94 -42.97 -39.14
C TRP A 553 -9.42 -43.91 -40.24
N GLU A 554 -9.71 -45.17 -40.17
CA GLU A 554 -9.30 -46.19 -41.17
C GLU A 554 -9.93 -45.92 -42.56
N ASN A 555 -11.16 -45.41 -42.57
CA ASN A 555 -11.82 -45.04 -43.82
C ASN A 555 -11.40 -43.65 -44.34
N SER A 556 -10.55 -42.94 -43.62
CA SER A 556 -10.07 -41.63 -44.02
C SER A 556 -8.71 -41.72 -44.74
N GLU A 557 -8.41 -40.77 -45.62
CA GLU A 557 -7.11 -40.65 -46.32
C GLU A 557 -5.99 -40.11 -45.39
N ILE A 558 -6.09 -40.30 -44.07
CA ILE A 558 -5.12 -39.78 -43.10
C ILE A 558 -3.99 -40.82 -42.94
N ASN A 559 -2.86 -40.53 -43.56
CA ASN A 559 -1.65 -41.36 -43.42
C ASN A 559 -0.84 -40.99 -42.16
N VAL A 560 -1.49 -41.19 -40.96
CA VAL A 560 -0.88 -41.04 -39.63
C VAL A 560 -1.44 -42.15 -38.75
N PRO A 561 -0.60 -42.94 -38.06
CA PRO A 561 -1.08 -43.99 -37.17
C PRO A 561 -1.88 -43.43 -36.00
N LEU A 562 -3.05 -44.00 -35.72
CA LEU A 562 -3.85 -43.71 -34.55
C LEU A 562 -3.63 -44.77 -33.49
N LYS A 563 -3.14 -44.34 -32.32
CA LYS A 563 -2.98 -45.22 -31.16
C LYS A 563 -4.09 -44.99 -30.16
N VAL A 564 -4.69 -46.08 -29.69
CA VAL A 564 -5.73 -46.04 -28.64
C VAL A 564 -5.07 -46.33 -27.30
N ILE A 565 -5.25 -45.43 -26.35
CA ILE A 565 -4.76 -45.55 -24.98
C ILE A 565 -5.93 -45.93 -24.08
N GLU A 566 -5.81 -47.07 -23.40
CA GLU A 566 -6.82 -47.56 -22.49
C GLU A 566 -6.89 -46.69 -21.21
N SER A 567 -8.11 -46.38 -20.77
CA SER A 567 -8.37 -45.63 -19.54
C SER A 567 -9.47 -46.29 -18.71
N PRO A 568 -9.12 -47.25 -17.83
CA PRO A 568 -10.10 -47.96 -17.02
C PRO A 568 -10.95 -47.05 -16.12
N TYR A 569 -10.41 -45.88 -15.78
CA TYR A 569 -11.06 -44.90 -14.89
C TYR A 569 -11.70 -43.73 -15.65
N ARG A 570 -11.83 -43.80 -16.98
CA ARG A 570 -12.39 -42.73 -17.83
C ARG A 570 -11.70 -41.37 -17.68
N GLU A 571 -10.43 -41.37 -17.31
CA GLU A 571 -9.58 -40.18 -17.19
C GLU A 571 -8.75 -40.00 -18.47
N ILE A 572 -8.67 -38.75 -18.96
CA ILE A 572 -7.91 -38.41 -20.17
C ILE A 572 -6.46 -38.04 -19.85
N THR A 573 -6.28 -37.25 -18.81
CA THR A 573 -5.02 -36.56 -18.53
C THR A 573 -3.89 -37.49 -18.14
N LYS A 574 -4.14 -38.40 -17.20
CA LYS A 574 -3.12 -39.31 -16.68
C LYS A 574 -2.60 -40.30 -17.73
N PRO A 575 -3.45 -40.99 -18.50
CA PRO A 575 -2.96 -41.91 -19.56
C PRO A 575 -2.13 -41.19 -20.63
N VAL A 576 -2.52 -40.01 -21.05
CA VAL A 576 -1.72 -39.19 -22.00
C VAL A 576 -0.37 -38.82 -21.41
N LEU A 577 -0.34 -38.39 -20.14
CA LEU A 577 0.91 -38.05 -19.47
C LEU A 577 1.85 -39.25 -19.36
N GLU A 578 1.32 -40.42 -18.97
CA GLU A 578 2.10 -41.67 -18.86
C GLU A 578 2.63 -42.11 -20.22
N TYR A 579 1.82 -41.94 -21.28
CA TYR A 579 2.26 -42.22 -22.63
C TYR A 579 3.41 -41.31 -23.07
N VAL A 580 3.28 -40.03 -22.91
CA VAL A 580 4.31 -39.03 -23.24
C VAL A 580 5.60 -39.30 -22.44
N LYS A 581 5.48 -39.63 -21.16
CA LYS A 581 6.62 -40.03 -20.31
C LYS A 581 7.33 -41.27 -20.83
N ARG A 582 6.58 -42.25 -21.31
CA ARG A 582 7.14 -43.49 -21.87
C ARG A 582 7.93 -43.19 -23.13
N VAL A 583 7.33 -42.48 -24.10
CA VAL A 583 8.00 -42.07 -25.34
C VAL A 583 9.33 -41.36 -25.05
N ARG A 584 9.33 -40.50 -24.03
CA ARG A 584 10.54 -39.79 -23.66
C ARG A 584 11.58 -40.61 -22.88
N LYS A 585 11.12 -41.56 -22.03
CA LYS A 585 12.03 -42.41 -21.26
C LYS A 585 12.95 -43.23 -22.16
N ASP A 586 12.43 -43.64 -23.32
CA ASP A 586 13.16 -44.44 -24.32
C ASP A 586 14.17 -43.58 -25.11
N ALA A 587 14.00 -42.24 -25.12
CA ALA A 587 14.87 -41.30 -25.84
C ALA A 587 15.01 -39.96 -25.09
N PRO A 588 15.88 -39.85 -24.08
CA PRO A 588 15.97 -38.66 -23.21
C PRO A 588 16.38 -37.37 -23.91
N ARG A 589 17.03 -37.42 -25.06
CA ARG A 589 17.45 -36.29 -25.87
C ARG A 589 16.42 -35.83 -26.89
N ASP A 590 15.32 -36.58 -27.05
CA ASP A 590 14.27 -36.26 -27.99
C ASP A 590 13.27 -35.24 -27.40
N VAL A 591 12.70 -34.40 -28.26
CA VAL A 591 11.63 -33.47 -27.89
C VAL A 591 10.30 -34.09 -28.32
N VAL A 592 9.36 -34.12 -27.38
CA VAL A 592 7.99 -34.54 -27.66
C VAL A 592 7.09 -33.32 -27.75
N THR A 593 6.48 -33.09 -28.92
CA THR A 593 5.51 -32.02 -29.13
C THR A 593 4.08 -32.53 -29.13
N VAL A 594 3.27 -32.13 -28.17
CA VAL A 594 1.87 -32.54 -28.07
C VAL A 594 0.97 -31.48 -28.68
N PHE A 595 0.33 -31.78 -29.80
CA PHE A 595 -0.62 -30.91 -30.47
C PHE A 595 -2.05 -31.12 -29.92
N ILE A 596 -2.64 -30.09 -29.38
CA ILE A 596 -3.98 -30.12 -28.80
C ILE A 596 -4.92 -29.29 -29.66
N PRO A 597 -5.85 -29.92 -30.41
CA PRO A 597 -6.88 -29.19 -31.14
C PRO A 597 -7.87 -28.56 -30.16
N GLU A 598 -8.12 -27.27 -30.32
CA GLU A 598 -9.04 -26.51 -29.50
C GLU A 598 -9.95 -25.66 -30.38
N TYR A 599 -11.18 -25.41 -29.95
CA TYR A 599 -12.02 -24.43 -30.61
C TYR A 599 -12.17 -23.16 -29.77
N VAL A 600 -12.11 -22.03 -30.47
CA VAL A 600 -12.22 -20.70 -29.86
C VAL A 600 -13.67 -20.26 -29.97
N VAL A 601 -14.29 -20.05 -28.82
CA VAL A 601 -15.69 -19.60 -28.68
C VAL A 601 -15.79 -18.07 -28.67
N GLY A 602 -16.98 -17.53 -28.90
CA GLY A 602 -17.20 -16.08 -28.99
C GLY A 602 -17.17 -15.34 -27.66
N HIS A 603 -17.62 -16.00 -26.59
CA HIS A 603 -17.73 -15.38 -25.26
C HIS A 603 -16.89 -16.16 -24.21
N TRP A 604 -16.34 -15.43 -23.24
CA TRP A 604 -15.48 -16.01 -22.19
C TRP A 604 -16.21 -17.08 -21.34
N TRP A 605 -17.51 -16.91 -21.09
CA TRP A 605 -18.32 -17.86 -20.30
C TRP A 605 -18.57 -19.19 -21.05
N GLU A 606 -18.61 -19.17 -22.39
CA GLU A 606 -18.67 -20.37 -23.20
C GLU A 606 -17.40 -21.22 -23.06
N GLN A 607 -16.27 -20.59 -22.77
CA GLN A 607 -15.00 -21.26 -22.48
C GLN A 607 -15.08 -22.13 -21.23
N VAL A 608 -15.93 -21.79 -20.26
CA VAL A 608 -16.16 -22.60 -19.05
C VAL A 608 -16.87 -23.91 -19.39
N LEU A 609 -17.69 -23.92 -20.43
CA LEU A 609 -18.41 -25.11 -20.92
C LEU A 609 -17.54 -26.01 -21.83
N HIS A 610 -16.45 -25.47 -22.35
CA HIS A 610 -15.62 -26.13 -23.35
C HIS A 610 -14.12 -26.11 -22.96
N ASN A 611 -13.35 -27.03 -23.52
CA ASN A 611 -11.88 -27.09 -23.38
C ASN A 611 -11.32 -27.28 -21.94
N GLN A 612 -12.12 -27.68 -20.98
CA GLN A 612 -11.67 -27.90 -19.59
C GLN A 612 -10.60 -29.00 -19.49
N SER A 613 -10.77 -30.10 -20.21
CA SER A 613 -9.80 -31.20 -20.27
C SER A 613 -8.48 -30.78 -20.94
N ALA A 614 -8.58 -29.98 -22.01
CA ALA A 614 -7.41 -29.43 -22.71
C ALA A 614 -6.60 -28.50 -21.80
N LEU A 615 -7.24 -27.62 -21.06
CA LEU A 615 -6.60 -26.69 -20.12
C LEU A 615 -5.87 -27.46 -19.00
N ARG A 616 -6.52 -28.46 -18.41
CA ARG A 616 -5.95 -29.30 -17.36
C ARG A 616 -4.75 -30.11 -17.87
N LEU A 617 -4.85 -30.67 -19.07
CA LEU A 617 -3.79 -31.43 -19.68
C LEU A 617 -2.58 -30.54 -20.01
N LYS A 618 -2.79 -29.37 -20.60
CA LYS A 618 -1.71 -28.38 -20.84
C LYS A 618 -0.98 -28.02 -19.57
N GLY A 619 -1.71 -27.71 -18.51
CA GLY A 619 -1.12 -27.38 -17.22
C GLY A 619 -0.24 -28.48 -16.65
N ARG A 620 -0.62 -29.75 -16.85
CA ARG A 620 0.20 -30.89 -16.37
C ARG A 620 1.40 -31.20 -17.29
N LEU A 621 1.23 -31.15 -18.61
CA LEU A 621 2.31 -31.35 -19.56
C LEU A 621 3.44 -30.32 -19.45
N LEU A 622 3.12 -29.10 -19.01
CA LEU A 622 4.10 -28.03 -18.78
C LEU A 622 5.19 -28.42 -17.76
N PHE A 623 4.86 -29.29 -16.81
CA PHE A 623 5.82 -29.74 -15.78
C PHE A 623 6.65 -30.98 -16.23
N GLU A 624 6.43 -31.46 -17.45
CA GLU A 624 7.21 -32.57 -17.97
C GLU A 624 8.42 -32.04 -18.76
N PRO A 625 9.65 -32.33 -18.33
CA PRO A 625 10.85 -31.87 -19.02
C PRO A 625 10.90 -32.39 -20.47
N GLY A 626 11.33 -31.56 -21.44
CA GLY A 626 11.46 -31.94 -22.87
C GLY A 626 10.15 -32.19 -23.60
N VAL A 627 9.03 -31.73 -23.02
CA VAL A 627 7.72 -31.78 -23.65
C VAL A 627 7.30 -30.37 -24.06
N MET A 628 6.98 -30.19 -25.32
CA MET A 628 6.40 -28.99 -25.88
C MET A 628 4.89 -29.17 -26.06
N VAL A 629 4.09 -28.17 -25.74
CA VAL A 629 2.64 -28.23 -25.91
C VAL A 629 2.23 -27.16 -26.91
N THR A 630 1.60 -27.61 -28.00
CA THR A 630 1.12 -26.74 -29.08
C THR A 630 -0.40 -26.74 -29.12
N SER A 631 -1.02 -25.62 -28.75
CA SER A 631 -2.46 -25.40 -28.97
C SER A 631 -2.71 -25.09 -30.43
N VAL A 632 -3.63 -25.81 -31.07
CA VAL A 632 -4.07 -25.54 -32.44
C VAL A 632 -5.49 -25.02 -32.43
N PRO A 633 -5.68 -23.68 -32.47
CA PRO A 633 -7.00 -23.08 -32.34
C PRO A 633 -7.79 -23.16 -33.64
N TRP A 634 -9.05 -23.57 -33.53
CA TRP A 634 -10.07 -23.44 -34.58
C TRP A 634 -11.08 -22.40 -34.17
N GLN A 635 -11.18 -21.32 -34.95
CA GLN A 635 -12.13 -20.25 -34.65
C GLN A 635 -13.54 -20.62 -35.16
N LEU A 636 -14.51 -20.64 -34.25
CA LEU A 636 -15.90 -20.79 -34.60
C LEU A 636 -16.45 -19.51 -35.23
N SER A 637 -17.51 -19.59 -36.04
CA SER A 637 -18.15 -18.43 -36.67
C SER A 637 -18.61 -17.37 -35.66
N SER A 638 -18.99 -17.79 -34.46
CA SER A 638 -19.32 -16.90 -33.34
C SER A 638 -18.11 -16.09 -32.87
N SER A 639 -16.90 -16.69 -32.81
CA SER A 639 -15.68 -16.00 -32.42
C SER A 639 -15.19 -15.02 -33.50
N THR A 640 -15.32 -15.37 -34.76
CA THR A 640 -14.98 -14.51 -35.91
C THR A 640 -15.84 -13.24 -35.94
N ARG A 641 -17.16 -13.38 -35.74
CA ARG A 641 -18.08 -12.25 -35.62
C ARG A 641 -17.78 -11.36 -34.39
N ALA A 642 -17.43 -11.95 -33.25
CA ALA A 642 -17.03 -11.21 -32.05
C ALA A 642 -15.74 -10.42 -32.27
N LYS A 643 -14.80 -10.97 -33.02
CA LYS A 643 -13.52 -10.34 -33.37
C LYS A 643 -13.68 -9.16 -34.33
N GLN A 644 -14.43 -9.33 -35.41
CA GLN A 644 -14.76 -8.25 -36.36
C GLN A 644 -15.50 -7.08 -35.70
N ALA A 645 -16.36 -7.38 -34.71
CA ALA A 645 -17.02 -6.36 -33.91
C ALA A 645 -16.07 -5.62 -32.92
N ALA A 646 -14.88 -6.16 -32.65
CA ALA A 646 -13.88 -5.59 -31.72
C ALA A 646 -12.74 -4.82 -32.47
N GLU A 647 -12.60 -4.99 -33.76
CA GLU A 647 -11.48 -4.47 -34.58
C GLU A 647 -11.54 -2.96 -34.88
N GLY A 648 -12.31 -2.17 -34.15
CA GLY A 648 -12.29 -0.70 -34.24
C GLY A 648 -11.04 -0.01 -33.66
N ASN A 649 -10.05 -0.75 -33.12
CA ASN A 649 -8.79 -0.19 -32.60
C ASN A 649 -7.62 -0.70 -33.44
N ALA A 650 -6.92 0.23 -34.07
CA ALA A 650 -5.68 -0.08 -34.82
C ALA A 650 -4.67 -0.84 -33.94
N PRO A 651 -4.05 -1.92 -34.44
CA PRO A 651 -2.98 -2.61 -33.73
C PRO A 651 -1.82 -1.65 -33.46
N GLY A 652 -1.16 -1.80 -32.31
CA GLY A 652 0.03 -1.03 -31.96
C GLY A 652 1.11 -1.15 -33.06
N SER A 653 1.80 -0.07 -33.38
CA SER A 653 2.89 -0.08 -34.33
C SER A 653 4.03 -1.00 -33.86
N VAL A 654 4.42 -1.95 -34.70
CA VAL A 654 5.59 -2.80 -34.46
C VAL A 654 6.83 -1.97 -34.82
N ARG A 655 7.66 -1.65 -33.83
CA ARG A 655 8.99 -1.04 -34.08
C ARG A 655 9.98 -2.16 -34.44
N ARG A 656 10.65 -2.03 -35.59
CA ARG A 656 11.83 -2.83 -35.92
C ARG A 656 13.07 -2.16 -35.33
N GLY A 657 13.56 -2.68 -34.19
CA GLY A 657 14.78 -2.19 -33.54
C GLY A 657 14.60 -0.90 -32.71
N PHE A 658 15.57 -0.63 -31.85
CA PHE A 658 15.73 0.67 -31.21
C PHE A 658 16.42 1.63 -32.20
N GLU A 659 15.69 2.54 -32.80
CA GLU A 659 16.33 3.74 -33.40
C GLU A 659 16.78 4.62 -32.22
N GLU A 660 18.07 4.85 -32.08
CA GLU A 660 18.62 5.87 -31.21
C GLU A 660 18.01 7.22 -31.55
N PRO A 661 17.45 7.98 -30.60
CA PRO A 661 16.98 9.34 -30.87
C PRO A 661 18.22 10.25 -31.04
N GLY A 662 18.66 10.49 -32.26
CA GLY A 662 19.75 11.43 -32.45
C GLY A 662 20.56 11.38 -33.73
N ARG A 663 20.04 10.83 -34.82
CA ARG A 663 20.66 11.09 -36.17
C ARG A 663 19.58 11.55 -37.14
N ARG A 664 19.25 12.83 -37.07
CA ARG A 664 18.84 13.60 -38.27
C ARG A 664 19.98 14.57 -38.57
N GLY A 665 20.67 14.32 -39.67
CA GLY A 665 21.55 15.25 -40.27
C GLY A 665 20.79 16.43 -40.89
#